data_3fef568d490e41eee458752a960bebc9
#
_entry.id   3fef568d490e41eee458752a960bebc9
#
_cell.length_a   1.000
_cell.length_b   1.000
_cell.length_c   1.000
_cell.angle_alpha   90.00
_cell.angle_beta   90.00
_cell.angle_gamma   90.00
#
_symmetry.space_group_name_H-M   'P 1'
#
loop_
_entity.id
_entity.type
_entity.pdbx_description
1 polymer ?
#
loop_
_entity_poly.entity_id
_entity_poly.type
_entity_poly.pdbx_seq_one_letter_code
_entity_poly.pdbx_strand_id
1 'polypeptide(L)'
;MICCASFSEHMGTRRTPERVFFTIYEHLDLTRFLGRVAAVDTCKIGIKSMPGASRDRIVERHGDDLRVQATPSAVLCQLSPVAEKIARFRSLFRGREDVYARRFENPRSGKSGYAPACGNSWVRGVCEMPRVKCSDCPAPCWLPATDEVIHWHLAGRDAGNRPFVMGLYPMLRDETCFLLAVDFDGEGWRDGVADFARVCRECSLPVVLERSRSGDGAHAWFFFEEVIPATLARKLGSHLLTETMDSRPGLGLATYDRLFPNQDTLPRGGFGNLIALPLQKTARDCGNSIFLDSQLDPYADQWEFLGQIEKIPAQKVAMMVAEAERRNRVLGVRVAPDEEFALTPWQAPPSRKAKDPPISDPLPKAIEAVLADQIYLPKPVLPPALRNRIIRLAAFQNPEFYRAQAMRLTTFGKPQIIACAEDHPEHIALPRGCLGDLQSLLKVHRIRLDLQDLRQAGTPLPLEFHGELRPDQAEAAEAMLAHDTGVLAATTAFGKTVLAAWLIARRGMNTLVLVHRKQLLEQWVERLSQFLNVPEKSIGRLGGGRRKLNGVLDVALIQSLVRKHVVDDCVADYGHLVVDECHHLSALSFELVARRAKAKYITGLSATVARKDGHHPIIFMQCGPVRHRVDAKAQARARPFDHRVMVRPTAFRSASEANADARAEFQQLCEALVHDGARNAMICDDVASCLREGRHPLVLTERTEHLAVLATAIEQHGASVVRLQGGMGKNALRIALDGLAAERTNLVLLATGRFLGEGFDDPQLDTLFLAMPVSWRGTIAQYVGRLHRLHEGKSEVRVYDYADLNVPMLARMFERRCEGYEAAGYSLLLPASAVPGWPPDVPLPIDPEWKRDYAASVRRLIRDGVNNELADLFVRVACHPVPGAEGVARARSASEAFLFKRLESLPETRGRFRLNAGLAIPFDQQGTMEADFLCEEAKLVIELDGPQHLADEEAWRRDRRKDALLQQNGYFILRFLAADAGKRLDDILNSVLAVLTTRSLP
;
A
#
# COMPACT_ATOMS: atom_id res chain seq x y z
N MET A 1 -29.68 -41.51 18.41
CA MET A 1 -29.21 -42.83 18.93
C MET A 1 -27.70 -42.62 19.15
N ILE A 2 -27.30 -42.33 20.43
CA ILE A 2 -26.71 -43.26 21.37
C ILE A 2 -25.26 -43.61 20.95
N CYS A 3 -24.19 -43.35 21.69
CA CYS A 3 -23.82 -43.25 23.10
C CYS A 3 -22.48 -42.53 23.19
N CYS A 4 -22.21 -41.60 24.08
CA CYS A 4 -21.79 -41.74 25.47
C CYS A 4 -20.65 -42.71 25.77
N ALA A 5 -19.53 -42.16 26.26
CA ALA A 5 -18.90 -42.48 27.55
C ALA A 5 -17.49 -41.84 27.54
N SER A 6 -17.15 -40.82 28.30
CA SER A 6 -16.69 -40.77 29.69
C SER A 6 -15.63 -41.80 30.06
N PHE A 7 -14.41 -41.30 30.38
CA PHE A 7 -13.71 -41.74 31.60
C PHE A 7 -12.71 -40.69 32.08
N SER A 8 -12.81 -40.48 33.31
CA SER A 8 -12.19 -39.58 34.27
C SER A 8 -10.83 -40.08 34.77
N GLU A 9 -10.11 -39.05 35.34
CA GLU A 9 -9.24 -39.17 36.52
C GLU A 9 -7.86 -39.82 36.40
N HIS A 10 -6.81 -39.06 36.68
CA HIS A 10 -6.11 -39.12 37.97
C HIS A 10 -4.95 -38.13 38.07
N MET A 11 -5.00 -37.34 39.17
CA MET A 11 -3.93 -36.88 40.09
C MET A 11 -2.64 -36.32 39.46
N GLY A 12 -2.27 -35.09 39.62
CA GLY A 12 -2.02 -34.47 40.93
C GLY A 12 -0.50 -34.33 41.17
N THR A 13 0.03 -33.16 41.08
CA THR A 13 1.09 -32.69 42.00
C THR A 13 1.27 -31.18 41.85
N ARG A 14 1.14 -30.51 42.98
CA ARG A 14 1.48 -29.09 43.20
C ARG A 14 2.95 -28.83 42.88
N ARG A 15 3.23 -27.77 42.09
CA ARG A 15 4.49 -27.09 42.13
C ARG A 15 4.25 -25.57 42.24
N THR A 16 4.97 -25.01 43.16
CA THR A 16 4.99 -23.66 43.69
C THR A 16 5.39 -22.61 42.67
N PRO A 17 5.02 -21.31 42.86
CA PRO A 17 5.11 -20.25 41.86
C PRO A 17 6.51 -19.60 41.60
N GLU A 18 7.58 -20.18 42.14
CA GLU A 18 8.90 -19.48 42.11
C GLU A 18 9.76 -19.74 40.88
N ARG A 19 9.29 -20.42 39.84
CA ARG A 19 10.13 -20.70 38.62
C ARG A 19 9.65 -20.01 37.33
N VAL A 20 8.64 -19.17 37.37
CA VAL A 20 8.14 -18.49 36.16
C VAL A 20 8.85 -17.16 35.87
N PHE A 21 9.60 -16.61 36.85
CA PHE A 21 10.29 -15.32 36.69
C PHE A 21 11.68 -15.39 36.03
N PHE A 22 12.26 -16.58 35.83
CA PHE A 22 13.62 -16.69 35.26
C PHE A 22 13.67 -17.07 33.78
N THR A 23 12.55 -17.43 33.16
CA THR A 23 12.54 -17.92 31.77
C THR A 23 12.25 -16.84 30.73
N ILE A 24 11.96 -15.61 31.13
CA ILE A 24 11.70 -14.49 30.20
C ILE A 24 12.99 -13.69 29.84
N TYR A 25 14.10 -13.94 30.56
CA TYR A 25 15.35 -13.21 30.30
C TYR A 25 16.36 -13.93 29.40
N GLU A 26 16.09 -15.15 28.96
CA GLU A 26 17.05 -15.94 28.15
C GLU A 26 16.84 -15.83 26.62
N HIS A 27 15.90 -15.00 26.14
CA HIS A 27 15.68 -14.82 24.71
C HIS A 27 15.81 -13.36 24.21
N LEU A 28 16.57 -12.54 24.93
CA LEU A 28 17.06 -11.26 24.37
C LEU A 28 18.51 -11.47 23.94
N ASP A 29 18.67 -11.66 22.64
CA ASP A 29 19.95 -11.83 21.95
C ASP A 29 20.87 -10.62 22.19
N LEU A 30 21.78 -10.75 23.16
CA LEU A 30 22.79 -9.76 23.52
C LEU A 30 23.77 -9.46 22.37
N THR A 31 23.78 -10.25 21.31
CA THR A 31 24.66 -10.05 20.17
C THR A 31 24.25 -8.88 19.26
N ARG A 32 23.00 -8.44 19.33
CA ARG A 32 22.55 -7.24 18.58
C ARG A 32 22.91 -5.91 19.27
N PHE A 33 23.31 -5.95 20.53
CA PHE A 33 23.61 -4.72 21.29
C PHE A 33 25.10 -4.36 21.32
N LEU A 34 26.01 -5.33 21.12
CA LEU A 34 27.46 -5.09 21.13
C LEU A 34 28.03 -4.64 19.78
N GLY A 35 27.29 -4.75 18.69
CA GLY A 35 27.71 -4.29 17.35
C GLY A 35 27.60 -2.79 17.11
N ARG A 36 27.04 -2.01 18.04
CA ARG A 36 26.87 -0.56 17.88
C ARG A 36 27.81 0.31 18.73
N VAL A 37 28.70 -0.27 19.50
CA VAL A 37 29.62 0.49 20.41
C VAL A 37 31.07 0.54 19.94
N ALA A 38 31.42 -0.06 18.80
CA ALA A 38 32.78 -0.12 18.30
C ALA A 38 33.09 0.79 17.11
N ALA A 39 32.57 2.00 17.09
CA ALA A 39 32.91 2.97 16.04
C ALA A 39 32.83 4.42 16.52
N VAL A 40 33.64 4.79 17.54
CA VAL A 40 34.07 6.19 17.73
C VAL A 40 35.40 6.18 18.49
N ASP A 41 36.34 6.91 17.91
CA ASP A 41 37.59 7.45 18.48
C ASP A 41 38.81 6.58 18.66
N THR A 42 39.66 6.64 17.63
CA THR A 42 41.12 6.71 17.83
C THR A 42 41.62 8.11 17.50
N CYS A 43 41.83 8.93 18.50
CA CYS A 43 42.65 10.13 18.39
C CYS A 43 43.72 10.09 19.48
N LYS A 44 44.97 9.89 19.04
CA LYS A 44 46.30 10.20 19.58
C LYS A 44 46.40 10.71 21.01
N ILE A 45 47.12 9.95 21.86
CA ILE A 45 48.11 10.54 22.79
C ILE A 45 49.30 9.57 22.87
N GLY A 46 50.48 10.09 22.53
CA GLY A 46 51.75 9.38 22.70
C GLY A 46 52.28 9.56 24.12
N ILE A 47 52.88 8.51 24.68
CA ILE A 47 53.82 8.60 25.79
C ILE A 47 54.94 7.57 25.60
N LYS A 48 56.12 8.08 25.90
CA LYS A 48 57.49 7.57 25.77
C LYS A 48 57.77 6.24 26.47
N SER A 49 58.78 5.59 25.90
CA SER A 49 59.64 4.53 26.39
C SER A 49 60.25 4.73 27.76
N MET A 50 60.47 3.68 28.49
CA MET A 50 61.85 3.21 28.94
C MET A 50 61.79 1.98 29.88
N PRO A 51 62.84 1.27 30.10
CA PRO A 51 63.02 -0.16 29.99
C PRO A 51 63.43 -0.86 31.33
N GLY A 52 63.57 -2.19 31.31
CA GLY A 52 64.35 -2.86 32.32
C GLY A 52 63.91 -4.26 32.72
N ALA A 53 64.66 -5.24 32.24
CA ALA A 53 65.29 -6.36 32.96
C ALA A 53 64.41 -7.24 33.89
N SER A 54 64.46 -8.55 33.90
CA SER A 54 65.56 -9.49 33.84
C SER A 54 64.98 -10.92 33.84
N ARG A 55 65.76 -11.79 33.24
CA ARG A 55 65.86 -13.24 33.36
C ARG A 55 65.33 -13.89 34.66
N ASP A 56 64.67 -15.06 34.53
CA ASP A 56 65.32 -16.31 34.94
C ASP A 56 64.62 -17.56 34.37
N ARG A 57 65.44 -18.54 34.12
CA ARG A 57 65.25 -19.89 33.57
C ARG A 57 64.38 -20.75 34.49
N ILE A 58 63.77 -21.82 33.96
CA ILE A 58 64.07 -23.23 34.27
C ILE A 58 62.98 -24.15 33.61
N VAL A 59 63.57 -25.16 32.89
CA VAL A 59 63.25 -26.59 32.73
C VAL A 59 62.24 -27.10 31.74
N GLU A 60 62.78 -27.78 30.76
CA GLU A 60 62.20 -28.70 29.79
C GLU A 60 61.37 -29.82 30.41
N ARG A 61 60.19 -30.09 29.78
CA ARG A 61 59.77 -31.51 29.66
C ARG A 61 59.16 -31.71 28.29
N HIS A 62 59.68 -32.71 27.58
CA HIS A 62 59.21 -33.26 26.33
C HIS A 62 57.79 -33.82 26.44
N GLY A 63 56.97 -33.48 25.48
CA GLY A 63 55.73 -34.16 25.15
C GLY A 63 55.55 -34.02 23.66
N ASP A 64 55.66 -35.11 22.95
CA ASP A 64 55.40 -35.20 21.49
C ASP A 64 53.97 -34.79 21.14
N ASP A 65 53.81 -33.58 20.63
CA ASP A 65 52.58 -33.19 19.91
C ASP A 65 52.91 -33.12 18.41
N LEU A 66 52.37 -34.10 17.70
CA LEU A 66 52.30 -34.14 16.26
C LEU A 66 51.64 -32.86 15.77
N ARG A 67 52.47 -31.87 15.38
CA ARG A 67 52.00 -30.79 14.50
C ARG A 67 51.56 -31.44 13.18
N VAL A 68 50.24 -31.60 13.04
CA VAL A 68 49.65 -31.75 11.72
C VAL A 68 49.95 -30.45 10.97
N GLN A 69 50.97 -30.47 10.14
CA GLN A 69 51.16 -29.45 9.10
C GLN A 69 49.87 -29.39 8.29
N ALA A 70 49.18 -28.27 8.33
CA ALA A 70 48.09 -27.97 7.41
C ALA A 70 48.70 -28.08 6.02
N THR A 71 48.41 -29.18 5.33
CA THR A 71 48.63 -29.31 3.88
C THR A 71 47.99 -28.11 3.19
N PRO A 72 48.66 -27.47 2.22
CA PRO A 72 48.02 -26.41 1.43
C PRO A 72 46.72 -26.99 0.87
N SER A 73 45.61 -26.32 1.15
CA SER A 73 44.29 -26.71 0.70
C SER A 73 44.35 -26.99 -0.80
N ALA A 74 44.15 -28.22 -1.21
CA ALA A 74 44.17 -28.61 -2.62
C ALA A 74 43.16 -27.73 -3.37
N VAL A 75 43.58 -27.04 -4.42
CA VAL A 75 42.72 -26.21 -5.26
C VAL A 75 41.62 -27.07 -5.80
N LEU A 76 40.34 -26.70 -5.57
CA LEU A 76 39.21 -27.43 -6.08
C LEU A 76 39.29 -27.42 -7.63
N CYS A 77 39.13 -28.60 -8.24
CA CYS A 77 39.21 -28.74 -9.70
C CYS A 77 38.26 -29.86 -10.22
N GLN A 78 38.22 -30.07 -11.54
CA GLN A 78 37.39 -31.09 -12.15
C GLN A 78 37.70 -32.49 -11.64
N LEU A 79 38.91 -32.76 -11.17
CA LEU A 79 39.34 -34.07 -10.64
C LEU A 79 39.06 -34.25 -9.14
N SER A 80 38.71 -33.20 -8.43
CA SER A 80 38.39 -33.25 -7.02
C SER A 80 37.24 -34.17 -6.68
N PRO A 81 37.19 -34.76 -5.47
CA PRO A 81 36.12 -35.66 -5.03
C PRO A 81 34.74 -35.00 -5.13
N VAL A 82 33.73 -35.81 -5.45
CA VAL A 82 32.33 -35.33 -5.59
C VAL A 82 31.82 -34.66 -4.32
N ALA A 83 32.21 -35.21 -3.15
CA ALA A 83 31.80 -34.61 -1.85
C ALA A 83 32.33 -33.18 -1.66
N GLU A 84 33.61 -32.93 -2.04
CA GLU A 84 34.19 -31.58 -1.97
C GLU A 84 33.51 -30.60 -2.94
N LYS A 85 33.18 -31.04 -4.14
CA LYS A 85 32.39 -30.27 -5.12
C LYS A 85 31.03 -29.93 -4.60
N ILE A 86 30.30 -30.87 -4.00
CA ILE A 86 28.99 -30.64 -3.39
C ILE A 86 29.10 -29.67 -2.22
N ALA A 87 30.09 -29.86 -1.36
CA ALA A 87 30.31 -28.97 -0.22
C ALA A 87 30.56 -27.50 -0.65
N ARG A 88 31.44 -27.31 -1.67
CA ARG A 88 31.68 -25.97 -2.21
C ARG A 88 30.45 -25.39 -2.89
N PHE A 89 29.76 -26.17 -3.71
CA PHE A 89 28.52 -25.76 -4.38
C PHE A 89 27.46 -25.32 -3.37
N ARG A 90 27.21 -26.13 -2.34
CA ARG A 90 26.29 -25.82 -1.25
C ARG A 90 26.69 -24.55 -0.48
N SER A 91 27.98 -24.29 -0.29
CA SER A 91 28.47 -23.10 0.41
C SER A 91 28.20 -21.79 -0.31
N LEU A 92 27.97 -21.83 -1.64
CA LEU A 92 27.65 -20.70 -2.50
C LEU A 92 26.13 -20.57 -2.71
N PHE A 93 25.50 -21.64 -3.19
CA PHE A 93 24.08 -21.65 -3.54
C PHE A 93 23.20 -21.98 -2.34
N ARG A 94 23.24 -21.08 -1.34
CA ARG A 94 22.49 -21.20 -0.09
C ARG A 94 21.12 -20.53 -0.23
N GLY A 95 20.08 -21.23 0.18
CA GLY A 95 18.69 -20.74 0.23
C GLY A 95 17.89 -21.57 1.21
N ARG A 96 16.58 -21.75 0.97
CA ARG A 96 15.75 -22.64 1.79
C ARG A 96 16.32 -24.05 1.80
N GLU A 97 16.60 -24.57 2.99
CA GLU A 97 17.13 -25.93 3.18
C GLU A 97 16.01 -26.95 3.42
N ASP A 98 14.85 -26.50 3.89
CA ASP A 98 13.69 -27.32 4.22
C ASP A 98 12.85 -27.69 2.99
N VAL A 99 13.05 -27.03 1.86
CA VAL A 99 12.34 -27.29 0.61
C VAL A 99 13.17 -26.86 -0.59
N TYR A 100 13.11 -27.61 -1.66
CA TYR A 100 13.67 -27.22 -2.97
C TYR A 100 12.60 -27.24 -4.05
N ALA A 101 12.85 -26.58 -5.18
CA ALA A 101 11.98 -26.62 -6.34
C ALA A 101 12.43 -27.75 -7.28
N ARG A 102 11.50 -28.60 -7.72
CA ARG A 102 11.76 -29.63 -8.72
C ARG A 102 11.13 -29.24 -10.06
N ARG A 103 11.91 -29.31 -11.15
CA ARG A 103 11.40 -29.11 -12.50
C ARG A 103 10.51 -30.27 -12.90
N PHE A 104 9.39 -29.96 -13.56
CA PHE A 104 8.52 -30.93 -14.20
C PHE A 104 8.28 -30.59 -15.67
N GLU A 105 8.05 -31.60 -16.47
CA GLU A 105 7.58 -31.46 -17.83
C GLU A 105 6.37 -32.38 -18.03
N ASN A 106 5.30 -31.82 -18.58
CA ASN A 106 4.10 -32.58 -18.88
C ASN A 106 4.16 -33.04 -20.34
N PRO A 107 4.36 -34.34 -20.63
CA PRO A 107 4.52 -34.85 -22.01
C PRO A 107 3.29 -34.64 -22.90
N ARG A 108 2.08 -34.53 -22.28
CA ARG A 108 0.82 -34.40 -23.02
C ARG A 108 0.52 -32.94 -23.42
N SER A 109 0.91 -31.98 -22.62
CA SER A 109 0.60 -30.55 -22.85
C SER A 109 1.81 -29.73 -23.29
N GLY A 110 3.03 -30.30 -23.27
CA GLY A 110 4.29 -29.58 -23.51
C GLY A 110 4.63 -28.56 -22.43
N LYS A 111 3.80 -28.41 -21.38
CA LYS A 111 4.05 -27.45 -20.31
C LYS A 111 5.16 -27.92 -19.39
N SER A 112 6.13 -27.04 -19.15
CA SER A 112 7.18 -27.27 -18.17
C SER A 112 7.14 -26.17 -17.11
N GLY A 113 7.68 -26.45 -15.91
CA GLY A 113 7.71 -25.50 -14.81
C GLY A 113 8.41 -26.09 -13.59
N TYR A 114 8.36 -25.38 -12.50
CA TYR A 114 8.89 -25.82 -11.22
C TYR A 114 7.77 -25.90 -10.17
N ALA A 115 7.85 -26.89 -9.31
CA ALA A 115 6.97 -27.05 -8.16
C ALA A 115 7.81 -27.34 -6.91
N PRO A 116 7.36 -26.94 -5.71
CA PRO A 116 8.03 -27.33 -4.49
C PRO A 116 8.04 -28.85 -4.34
N ALA A 117 9.19 -29.42 -3.97
CA ALA A 117 9.32 -30.85 -3.77
C ALA A 117 8.55 -31.28 -2.51
N CYS A 118 7.61 -32.21 -2.69
CA CYS A 118 6.71 -32.66 -1.62
C CYS A 118 6.55 -34.17 -1.67
N GLY A 119 6.70 -34.83 -0.53
CA GLY A 119 6.51 -36.29 -0.39
C GLY A 119 5.07 -36.73 -0.66
N ASN A 120 4.11 -35.84 -0.42
CA ASN A 120 2.68 -36.11 -0.68
C ASN A 120 2.23 -35.71 -2.10
N SER A 121 3.15 -35.31 -2.98
CA SER A 121 2.81 -34.84 -4.33
C SER A 121 2.06 -35.91 -5.10
N TRP A 122 0.86 -35.60 -5.60
CA TRP A 122 -0.03 -36.47 -6.34
C TRP A 122 -0.53 -37.74 -5.61
N VAL A 123 -0.37 -37.81 -4.27
CA VAL A 123 -0.95 -38.87 -3.47
C VAL A 123 -2.46 -38.66 -3.41
N ARG A 124 -3.19 -39.66 -3.89
CA ARG A 124 -4.66 -39.61 -3.97
C ARG A 124 -5.29 -39.51 -2.58
N GLY A 125 -6.19 -38.55 -2.37
CA GLY A 125 -6.86 -38.29 -1.11
C GLY A 125 -6.06 -37.41 -0.13
N VAL A 126 -4.82 -37.06 -0.46
CA VAL A 126 -3.96 -36.14 0.34
C VAL A 126 -3.60 -34.89 -0.46
N CYS A 127 -3.21 -35.07 -1.73
CA CYS A 127 -2.84 -33.96 -2.60
C CYS A 127 -4.02 -33.58 -3.50
N GLU A 128 -4.53 -32.36 -3.33
CA GLU A 128 -5.67 -31.85 -4.11
C GLU A 128 -5.24 -30.97 -5.31
N MET A 129 -3.99 -31.01 -5.71
CA MET A 129 -3.56 -30.28 -6.92
C MET A 129 -4.34 -30.76 -8.17
N PRO A 130 -4.76 -29.84 -9.05
CA PRO A 130 -4.50 -28.40 -9.07
C PRO A 130 -5.57 -27.53 -8.36
N ARG A 131 -6.52 -28.11 -7.67
CA ARG A 131 -7.63 -27.38 -7.00
C ARG A 131 -7.11 -26.52 -5.86
N VAL A 132 -6.24 -27.07 -5.01
CA VAL A 132 -5.59 -26.36 -3.90
C VAL A 132 -4.14 -26.10 -4.28
N LYS A 133 -3.69 -24.87 -4.11
CA LYS A 133 -2.29 -24.48 -4.31
C LYS A 133 -1.42 -25.06 -3.20
N CYS A 134 -0.14 -25.32 -3.48
CA CYS A 134 0.79 -25.81 -2.48
C CYS A 134 0.97 -24.84 -1.29
N SER A 135 0.79 -23.53 -1.49
CA SER A 135 0.79 -22.52 -0.43
C SER A 135 -0.36 -22.67 0.56
N ASP A 136 -1.48 -23.24 0.12
CA ASP A 136 -2.73 -23.33 0.88
C ASP A 136 -3.04 -24.79 1.28
N CYS A 137 -2.05 -25.69 1.05
CA CYS A 137 -2.20 -27.13 1.29
C CYS A 137 -2.26 -27.43 2.80
N PRO A 138 -3.28 -28.15 3.29
CA PRO A 138 -3.40 -28.49 4.70
C PRO A 138 -2.41 -29.61 5.15
N ALA A 139 -1.84 -30.38 4.23
CA ALA A 139 -0.98 -31.53 4.52
C ALA A 139 0.34 -31.49 3.71
N PRO A 140 1.14 -30.43 3.79
CA PRO A 140 2.40 -30.35 3.06
C PRO A 140 3.46 -31.25 3.72
N CYS A 141 4.22 -31.98 2.89
CA CYS A 141 5.37 -32.78 3.32
C CYS A 141 6.60 -32.36 2.48
N TRP A 142 7.20 -31.24 2.86
CA TRP A 142 8.30 -30.65 2.09
C TRP A 142 9.55 -31.54 2.18
N LEU A 143 10.26 -31.69 1.07
CA LEU A 143 11.50 -32.46 0.99
C LEU A 143 12.71 -31.51 1.09
N PRO A 144 13.66 -31.79 1.99
CA PRO A 144 14.81 -30.93 2.22
C PRO A 144 15.84 -31.00 1.07
N ALA A 145 16.60 -29.92 0.91
CA ALA A 145 17.71 -29.78 -0.03
C ALA A 145 18.98 -30.47 0.54
N THR A 146 19.07 -31.79 0.39
CA THR A 146 20.22 -32.57 0.88
C THR A 146 21.37 -32.59 -0.13
N ASP A 147 22.55 -33.01 0.31
CA ASP A 147 23.70 -33.23 -0.58
C ASP A 147 23.42 -34.26 -1.68
N GLU A 148 22.58 -35.25 -1.41
CA GLU A 148 22.10 -36.22 -2.39
C GLU A 148 21.26 -35.55 -3.48
N VAL A 149 20.36 -34.64 -3.12
CA VAL A 149 19.56 -33.90 -4.09
C VAL A 149 20.43 -32.99 -4.97
N ILE A 150 21.44 -32.34 -4.37
CA ILE A 150 22.45 -31.59 -5.13
C ILE A 150 23.22 -32.52 -6.06
N HIS A 151 23.60 -33.71 -5.60
CA HIS A 151 24.26 -34.70 -6.45
C HIS A 151 23.37 -35.08 -7.64
N TRP A 152 22.09 -35.35 -7.45
CA TRP A 152 21.15 -35.63 -8.54
C TRP A 152 21.11 -34.54 -9.60
N HIS A 153 21.12 -33.28 -9.14
CA HIS A 153 21.14 -32.13 -10.04
C HIS A 153 22.45 -32.09 -10.87
N LEU A 154 23.60 -32.24 -10.20
CA LEU A 154 24.91 -32.24 -10.85
C LEU A 154 25.13 -33.46 -11.76
N ALA A 155 24.52 -34.60 -11.43
CA ALA A 155 24.51 -35.82 -12.24
C ALA A 155 23.42 -35.80 -13.36
N GLY A 156 22.43 -34.88 -13.25
CA GLY A 156 21.34 -34.74 -14.20
C GLY A 156 20.20 -35.75 -14.06
N ARG A 157 20.28 -36.68 -13.10
CA ARG A 157 19.31 -37.75 -12.87
C ARG A 157 19.12 -38.05 -11.40
N ASP A 158 17.88 -38.36 -10.99
CA ASP A 158 17.55 -38.78 -9.62
C ASP A 158 17.92 -40.30 -9.41
N ALA A 159 17.75 -40.81 -8.20
CA ALA A 159 18.00 -42.20 -7.83
C ALA A 159 17.21 -43.19 -8.68
N GLY A 160 16.07 -42.81 -9.24
CA GLY A 160 15.28 -43.61 -10.17
C GLY A 160 15.71 -43.46 -11.64
N ASN A 161 16.88 -42.89 -11.92
CA ASN A 161 17.42 -42.61 -13.25
C ASN A 161 16.53 -41.67 -14.13
N ARG A 162 15.65 -40.86 -13.50
CA ARG A 162 14.79 -39.91 -14.21
C ARG A 162 15.50 -38.55 -14.33
N PRO A 163 15.29 -37.80 -15.42
CA PRO A 163 15.85 -36.46 -15.55
C PRO A 163 15.55 -35.59 -14.33
N PHE A 164 16.57 -34.93 -13.81
CA PHE A 164 16.43 -34.13 -12.60
C PHE A 164 17.06 -32.73 -12.73
N VAL A 165 16.29 -31.72 -12.36
CA VAL A 165 16.73 -30.32 -12.26
C VAL A 165 16.22 -29.74 -10.94
N MET A 166 17.13 -29.20 -10.14
CA MET A 166 16.82 -28.53 -8.90
C MET A 166 16.75 -27.02 -9.12
N GLY A 167 15.75 -26.38 -8.53
CA GLY A 167 15.69 -24.95 -8.32
C GLY A 167 15.82 -24.61 -6.83
N LEU A 168 16.33 -23.44 -6.57
CA LEU A 168 16.55 -22.90 -5.22
C LEU A 168 15.52 -21.79 -4.92
N TYR A 169 15.04 -21.73 -3.68
CA TYR A 169 14.32 -20.58 -3.13
C TYR A 169 15.33 -19.72 -2.35
N PRO A 170 15.77 -18.57 -2.89
CA PRO A 170 16.84 -17.77 -2.27
C PRO A 170 16.44 -17.16 -0.94
N MET A 171 15.16 -16.77 -0.78
CA MET A 171 14.67 -16.10 0.43
C MET A 171 14.40 -17.11 1.55
N LEU A 172 15.01 -16.90 2.72
CA LEU A 172 14.82 -17.68 3.93
C LEU A 172 13.52 -17.30 4.65
N ARG A 173 13.13 -18.09 5.67
CA ARG A 173 11.89 -17.86 6.42
C ARG A 173 11.85 -16.53 7.19
N ASP A 174 13.01 -16.04 7.57
CA ASP A 174 13.21 -14.75 8.24
C ASP A 174 13.38 -13.56 7.28
N GLU A 175 13.09 -13.79 5.97
CA GLU A 175 13.15 -12.77 4.91
C GLU A 175 14.58 -12.26 4.63
N THR A 176 15.58 -13.12 4.90
CA THR A 176 16.98 -12.88 4.58
C THR A 176 17.43 -13.76 3.39
N CYS A 177 18.63 -13.52 2.85
CA CYS A 177 19.21 -14.33 1.78
C CYS A 177 20.75 -14.31 1.83
N PHE A 178 21.38 -15.36 1.26
CA PHE A 178 22.84 -15.48 1.12
C PHE A 178 23.33 -15.12 -0.28
N LEU A 179 22.42 -14.91 -1.22
CA LEU A 179 22.76 -14.61 -2.60
C LEU A 179 21.71 -13.71 -3.23
N LEU A 180 22.14 -13.04 -4.29
CA LEU A 180 21.28 -12.34 -5.23
C LEU A 180 21.62 -12.84 -6.63
N ALA A 181 20.61 -13.11 -7.45
CA ALA A 181 20.80 -13.35 -8.87
C ALA A 181 19.98 -12.37 -9.71
N VAL A 182 20.51 -12.01 -10.87
CA VAL A 182 19.85 -11.19 -11.88
C VAL A 182 19.76 -12.01 -13.15
N ASP A 183 18.56 -12.13 -13.72
CA ASP A 183 18.30 -12.92 -14.92
C ASP A 183 18.21 -12.02 -16.15
N PHE A 184 18.95 -12.40 -17.19
CA PHE A 184 19.01 -11.73 -18.50
C PHE A 184 18.55 -12.67 -19.59
N ASP A 185 17.39 -12.44 -20.14
CA ASP A 185 16.78 -13.23 -21.22
C ASP A 185 16.50 -12.41 -22.47
N GLY A 186 16.29 -13.10 -23.61
CA GLY A 186 15.81 -12.54 -24.86
C GLY A 186 16.92 -12.01 -25.78
N GLU A 187 16.54 -11.41 -26.90
CA GLU A 187 17.50 -10.80 -27.84
C GLU A 187 18.39 -9.77 -27.14
N GLY A 188 19.72 -9.88 -27.33
CA GLY A 188 20.70 -8.94 -26.76
C GLY A 188 21.10 -9.23 -25.31
N TRP A 189 20.75 -10.41 -24.73
CA TRP A 189 21.16 -10.78 -23.39
C TRP A 189 22.68 -10.72 -23.16
N ARG A 190 23.47 -11.10 -24.21
CA ARG A 190 24.96 -11.10 -24.14
C ARG A 190 25.50 -9.72 -23.83
N ASP A 191 25.03 -8.76 -24.58
CA ASP A 191 25.43 -7.38 -24.38
C ASP A 191 24.92 -6.83 -23.03
N GLY A 192 23.67 -7.16 -22.65
CA GLY A 192 23.07 -6.74 -21.39
C GLY A 192 23.85 -7.22 -20.17
N VAL A 193 24.23 -8.50 -20.14
CA VAL A 193 25.01 -9.06 -19.03
C VAL A 193 26.46 -8.59 -19.02
N ALA A 194 27.07 -8.33 -20.21
CA ALA A 194 28.43 -7.80 -20.30
C ALA A 194 28.50 -6.38 -19.73
N ASP A 195 27.55 -5.51 -20.08
CA ASP A 195 27.48 -4.16 -19.52
C ASP A 195 27.16 -4.15 -18.04
N PHE A 196 26.28 -5.02 -17.59
CA PHE A 196 26.00 -5.18 -16.17
C PHE A 196 27.26 -5.61 -15.39
N ALA A 197 28.01 -6.58 -15.92
CA ALA A 197 29.26 -7.01 -15.33
C ALA A 197 30.35 -5.91 -15.33
N ARG A 198 30.37 -5.06 -16.36
CA ARG A 198 31.23 -3.87 -16.39
C ARG A 198 30.88 -2.90 -15.26
N VAL A 199 29.60 -2.54 -15.10
CA VAL A 199 29.13 -1.67 -14.01
C VAL A 199 29.46 -2.28 -12.64
N CYS A 200 29.28 -3.58 -12.45
CA CYS A 200 29.68 -4.25 -11.21
C CYS A 200 31.18 -4.10 -10.92
N ARG A 201 32.04 -4.25 -11.93
CA ARG A 201 33.50 -4.02 -11.79
C ARG A 201 33.82 -2.57 -11.44
N GLU A 202 33.17 -1.60 -12.08
CA GLU A 202 33.32 -0.17 -11.77
C GLU A 202 32.92 0.14 -10.31
N CYS A 203 31.90 -0.57 -9.81
CA CYS A 203 31.49 -0.53 -8.39
C CYS A 203 32.36 -1.39 -7.48
N SER A 204 33.44 -2.04 -8.01
CA SER A 204 34.29 -2.98 -7.27
C SER A 204 33.52 -4.14 -6.61
N LEU A 205 32.45 -4.61 -7.23
CA LEU A 205 31.65 -5.76 -6.78
C LEU A 205 32.00 -7.00 -7.58
N PRO A 206 32.38 -8.11 -6.91
CA PRO A 206 32.53 -9.40 -7.58
C PRO A 206 31.16 -9.88 -8.08
N VAL A 207 31.09 -10.20 -9.37
CA VAL A 207 29.91 -10.77 -10.01
C VAL A 207 30.31 -12.04 -10.77
N VAL A 208 29.48 -13.08 -10.67
CA VAL A 208 29.70 -14.36 -11.31
C VAL A 208 28.67 -14.53 -12.44
N LEU A 209 29.13 -14.76 -13.66
CA LEU A 209 28.28 -14.90 -14.83
C LEU A 209 28.06 -16.38 -15.14
N GLU A 210 26.81 -16.75 -15.43
CA GLU A 210 26.42 -18.10 -15.86
C GLU A 210 25.58 -18.00 -17.13
N ARG A 211 25.88 -18.86 -18.13
CA ARG A 211 24.94 -19.07 -19.24
C ARG A 211 23.74 -19.85 -18.73
N SER A 212 22.53 -19.37 -18.98
CA SER A 212 21.30 -20.00 -18.51
C SER A 212 21.16 -21.46 -19.05
N ARG A 213 20.30 -22.22 -18.41
CA ARG A 213 20.04 -23.62 -18.81
C ARG A 213 19.51 -23.77 -20.24
N SER A 214 18.75 -22.81 -20.75
CA SER A 214 18.25 -22.78 -22.13
C SER A 214 19.34 -22.47 -23.16
N GLY A 215 20.38 -21.73 -22.74
CA GLY A 215 21.38 -21.15 -23.62
C GLY A 215 21.06 -19.76 -24.17
N ASP A 216 19.78 -19.34 -24.04
CA ASP A 216 19.26 -18.09 -24.62
C ASP A 216 19.19 -16.95 -23.57
N GLY A 217 20.05 -17.02 -22.55
CA GLY A 217 20.13 -16.04 -21.48
C GLY A 217 21.32 -16.26 -20.57
N ALA A 218 21.44 -15.43 -19.54
CA ALA A 218 22.47 -15.52 -18.52
C ALA A 218 21.94 -15.10 -17.15
N HIS A 219 22.59 -15.63 -16.11
CA HIS A 219 22.40 -15.16 -14.75
C HIS A 219 23.67 -14.47 -14.25
N ALA A 220 23.51 -13.35 -13.57
CA ALA A 220 24.57 -12.70 -12.82
C ALA A 220 24.37 -12.95 -11.32
N TRP A 221 25.31 -13.63 -10.69
CA TRP A 221 25.23 -14.07 -9.30
C TRP A 221 26.11 -13.23 -8.37
N PHE A 222 25.57 -12.92 -7.19
CA PHE A 222 26.28 -12.30 -6.08
C PHE A 222 26.15 -13.18 -4.84
N PHE A 223 27.25 -13.46 -4.18
CA PHE A 223 27.28 -14.29 -2.97
C PHE A 223 27.70 -13.46 -1.78
N PHE A 224 26.96 -13.52 -0.69
CA PHE A 224 27.24 -12.75 0.52
C PHE A 224 27.99 -13.59 1.55
N GLU A 225 28.93 -12.98 2.28
CA GLU A 225 29.64 -13.66 3.36
C GLU A 225 28.70 -14.08 4.47
N GLU A 226 27.83 -13.16 4.86
CA GLU A 226 26.81 -13.29 5.87
C GLU A 226 25.42 -13.23 5.24
N VAL A 227 24.42 -13.66 6.00
CA VAL A 227 23.03 -13.49 5.61
C VAL A 227 22.64 -12.02 5.68
N ILE A 228 21.97 -11.50 4.64
CA ILE A 228 21.49 -10.12 4.58
C ILE A 228 19.97 -10.07 4.34
N PRO A 229 19.27 -9.00 4.75
CA PRO A 229 17.86 -8.81 4.42
C PRO A 229 17.62 -8.86 2.90
N ALA A 230 16.59 -9.58 2.46
CA ALA A 230 16.22 -9.67 1.05
C ALA A 230 15.94 -8.29 0.42
N THR A 231 15.38 -7.36 1.22
CA THR A 231 15.20 -5.95 0.84
C THR A 231 16.53 -5.31 0.44
N LEU A 232 17.61 -5.56 1.20
CA LEU A 232 18.92 -4.98 0.94
C LEU A 232 19.52 -5.56 -0.35
N ALA A 233 19.44 -6.90 -0.54
CA ALA A 233 19.90 -7.57 -1.75
C ALA A 233 19.13 -7.06 -2.99
N ARG A 234 17.81 -6.98 -2.93
CA ARG A 234 16.98 -6.46 -4.03
C ARG A 234 17.30 -5.01 -4.37
N LYS A 235 17.49 -4.14 -3.36
CA LYS A 235 17.88 -2.75 -3.59
C LYS A 235 19.25 -2.63 -4.25
N LEU A 236 20.22 -3.46 -3.87
CA LEU A 236 21.51 -3.54 -4.54
C LEU A 236 21.35 -3.91 -6.02
N GLY A 237 20.64 -5.00 -6.32
CA GLY A 237 20.39 -5.42 -7.71
C GLY A 237 19.67 -4.35 -8.53
N SER A 238 18.66 -3.71 -7.93
CA SER A 238 17.92 -2.61 -8.57
C SER A 238 18.83 -1.41 -8.84
N HIS A 239 19.71 -1.05 -7.92
CA HIS A 239 20.69 0.02 -8.13
C HIS A 239 21.64 -0.30 -9.27
N LEU A 240 22.23 -1.49 -9.29
CA LEU A 240 23.16 -1.90 -10.37
C LEU A 240 22.47 -1.91 -11.73
N LEU A 241 21.22 -2.38 -11.82
CA LEU A 241 20.41 -2.28 -13.04
C LEU A 241 20.17 -0.82 -13.45
N THR A 242 19.89 0.07 -12.47
CA THR A 242 19.70 1.51 -12.74
C THR A 242 20.95 2.15 -13.34
N GLU A 243 22.13 1.82 -12.80
CA GLU A 243 23.42 2.31 -13.32
C GLU A 243 23.72 1.72 -14.72
N THR A 244 23.41 0.43 -14.92
CA THR A 244 23.60 -0.22 -16.22
C THR A 244 22.71 0.38 -17.31
N MET A 245 21.46 0.69 -16.98
CA MET A 245 20.53 1.33 -17.92
C MET A 245 20.98 2.73 -18.35
N ASP A 246 21.74 3.43 -17.51
CA ASP A 246 22.30 4.76 -17.88
C ASP A 246 23.44 4.63 -18.90
N SER A 247 24.12 3.49 -18.95
CA SER A 247 25.15 3.22 -19.95
C SER A 247 24.63 2.48 -21.18
N ARG A 248 23.47 1.81 -21.06
CA ARG A 248 22.90 1.00 -22.15
C ARG A 248 21.39 1.07 -22.26
N PRO A 249 20.86 1.53 -23.39
CA PRO A 249 19.42 1.69 -23.60
C PRO A 249 18.65 0.38 -23.87
N GLY A 250 19.34 -0.74 -24.12
CA GLY A 250 18.70 -2.03 -24.44
C GLY A 250 18.04 -2.74 -23.24
N LEU A 251 18.38 -2.35 -21.99
CA LEU A 251 17.76 -2.91 -20.81
C LEU A 251 16.47 -2.16 -20.48
N GLY A 252 15.32 -2.83 -20.64
CA GLY A 252 14.01 -2.28 -20.30
C GLY A 252 13.72 -2.30 -18.81
N LEU A 253 12.76 -1.47 -18.36
CA LEU A 253 12.33 -1.41 -16.94
C LEU A 253 11.77 -2.74 -16.41
N ALA A 254 11.35 -3.66 -17.26
CA ALA A 254 10.91 -5.00 -16.87
C ALA A 254 12.03 -5.86 -16.26
N THR A 255 13.30 -5.52 -16.47
CA THR A 255 14.45 -6.25 -15.89
C THR A 255 14.47 -6.17 -14.36
N TYR A 256 13.84 -5.17 -13.73
CA TYR A 256 13.71 -5.09 -12.27
C TYR A 256 12.90 -6.24 -11.67
N ASP A 257 12.03 -6.87 -12.44
CA ASP A 257 11.22 -8.00 -11.97
C ASP A 257 11.97 -9.34 -12.03
N ARG A 258 13.18 -9.35 -12.61
CA ARG A 258 14.04 -10.53 -12.81
C ARG A 258 15.16 -10.66 -11.76
N LEU A 259 14.90 -10.19 -10.55
CA LEU A 259 15.78 -10.36 -9.39
C LEU A 259 15.38 -11.60 -8.58
N PHE A 260 16.34 -12.28 -7.97
CA PHE A 260 16.14 -13.42 -7.09
C PHE A 260 16.96 -13.22 -5.80
N PRO A 261 16.35 -12.78 -4.70
CA PRO A 261 14.90 -12.53 -4.51
C PRO A 261 14.41 -11.24 -5.20
N ASN A 262 13.14 -11.26 -5.69
CA ASN A 262 12.50 -10.10 -6.28
C ASN A 262 11.55 -9.35 -5.33
N GLN A 263 11.40 -9.81 -4.11
CA GLN A 263 10.49 -9.25 -3.11
C GLN A 263 11.19 -9.12 -1.74
N ASP A 264 10.63 -8.27 -0.89
CA ASP A 264 11.20 -7.96 0.43
C ASP A 264 10.66 -8.89 1.53
N THR A 265 9.44 -9.44 1.34
CA THR A 265 8.75 -10.27 2.31
C THR A 265 8.24 -11.55 1.68
N LEU A 266 8.12 -12.62 2.47
CA LEU A 266 7.49 -13.86 2.02
C LEU A 266 5.96 -13.74 2.02
N PRO A 267 5.30 -14.17 0.93
CA PRO A 267 3.87 -14.39 0.96
C PRO A 267 3.48 -15.44 2.01
N ARG A 268 2.34 -15.27 2.65
CA ARG A 268 1.83 -16.26 3.63
C ARG A 268 1.73 -17.63 2.97
N GLY A 269 2.32 -18.65 3.59
CA GLY A 269 2.40 -20.02 3.05
C GLY A 269 3.23 -20.19 1.77
N GLY A 270 3.83 -19.12 1.24
CA GLY A 270 4.64 -19.11 0.02
C GLY A 270 6.15 -19.29 0.26
N PHE A 271 6.89 -19.49 -0.82
CA PHE A 271 8.35 -19.70 -0.80
C PHE A 271 9.15 -18.54 -1.40
N GLY A 272 8.47 -17.51 -1.92
CA GLY A 272 9.10 -16.49 -2.76
C GLY A 272 9.32 -16.98 -4.18
N ASN A 273 10.10 -16.23 -4.98
CA ASN A 273 10.50 -16.68 -6.30
C ASN A 273 11.66 -17.70 -6.22
N LEU A 274 11.83 -18.47 -7.26
CA LEU A 274 12.86 -19.51 -7.35
C LEU A 274 13.74 -19.28 -8.59
N ILE A 275 14.97 -19.78 -8.53
CA ILE A 275 15.92 -19.79 -9.63
C ILE A 275 16.47 -21.21 -9.84
N ALA A 276 16.68 -21.61 -11.10
CA ALA A 276 17.35 -22.87 -11.41
C ALA A 276 18.82 -22.82 -11.00
N LEU A 277 19.34 -23.90 -10.45
CA LEU A 277 20.75 -23.96 -10.08
C LEU A 277 21.63 -24.24 -11.32
N PRO A 278 22.89 -23.73 -11.33
CA PRO A 278 23.84 -23.97 -12.42
C PRO A 278 24.45 -25.35 -12.38
N LEU A 279 25.26 -25.69 -13.40
CA LEU A 279 26.03 -26.92 -13.59
C LEU A 279 25.20 -28.20 -13.68
N GLN A 280 23.94 -28.13 -14.01
CA GLN A 280 23.12 -29.33 -14.30
C GLN A 280 23.69 -30.11 -15.50
N LYS A 281 23.96 -31.38 -15.28
CA LYS A 281 24.74 -32.20 -16.26
C LYS A 281 24.22 -32.11 -17.69
N THR A 282 22.94 -32.38 -17.91
CA THR A 282 22.37 -32.43 -19.28
C THR A 282 22.51 -31.10 -20.01
N ALA A 283 22.32 -29.96 -19.30
CA ALA A 283 22.50 -28.62 -19.88
C ALA A 283 24.00 -28.32 -20.10
N ARG A 284 24.84 -28.72 -19.14
CA ARG A 284 26.29 -28.51 -19.20
C ARG A 284 26.92 -29.30 -20.37
N ASP A 285 26.47 -30.54 -20.64
CA ASP A 285 26.92 -31.33 -21.76
C ASP A 285 26.56 -30.68 -23.12
N CYS A 286 25.58 -29.75 -23.14
CA CYS A 286 25.21 -28.91 -24.29
C CYS A 286 25.89 -27.52 -24.29
N GLY A 287 26.84 -27.27 -23.37
CA GLY A 287 27.49 -25.95 -23.25
C GLY A 287 26.65 -24.88 -22.56
N ASN A 288 25.58 -25.26 -21.85
CA ASN A 288 24.69 -24.39 -21.08
C ASN A 288 24.81 -24.67 -19.59
N SER A 289 24.24 -23.82 -18.75
CA SER A 289 24.30 -23.88 -17.28
C SER A 289 25.74 -23.96 -16.76
N ILE A 290 26.61 -23.13 -17.34
CA ILE A 290 28.06 -23.05 -17.08
C ILE A 290 28.48 -21.61 -16.82
N PHE A 291 29.55 -21.47 -16.03
CA PHE A 291 30.11 -20.16 -15.71
C PHE A 291 30.96 -19.62 -16.85
N LEU A 292 30.87 -18.32 -17.05
CA LEU A 292 31.49 -17.57 -18.12
C LEU A 292 32.46 -16.53 -17.56
N ASP A 293 33.52 -16.26 -18.31
CA ASP A 293 34.46 -15.19 -18.01
C ASP A 293 33.94 -13.81 -18.48
N SER A 294 34.79 -12.81 -18.42
CA SER A 294 34.46 -11.43 -18.79
C SER A 294 34.20 -11.23 -20.30
N GLN A 295 34.60 -12.19 -21.14
CA GLN A 295 34.37 -12.21 -22.60
C GLN A 295 33.16 -13.08 -22.97
N LEU A 296 32.50 -13.63 -21.97
CA LEU A 296 31.38 -14.59 -22.07
C LEU A 296 31.82 -15.95 -22.65
N ASP A 297 33.10 -16.30 -22.50
CA ASP A 297 33.62 -17.61 -22.83
C ASP A 297 33.58 -18.54 -21.60
N PRO A 298 33.32 -19.86 -21.80
CA PRO A 298 33.27 -20.81 -20.69
C PRO A 298 34.64 -20.98 -20.02
N TYR A 299 34.70 -20.97 -18.68
CA TYR A 299 35.89 -21.38 -17.96
C TYR A 299 36.25 -22.82 -18.28
N ALA A 300 37.50 -23.10 -18.49
CA ALA A 300 38.00 -24.45 -18.84
C ALA A 300 37.73 -25.44 -17.70
N ASP A 301 37.99 -25.09 -16.46
CA ASP A 301 37.59 -25.84 -15.26
C ASP A 301 36.57 -25.05 -14.42
N GLN A 302 35.33 -25.47 -14.49
CA GLN A 302 34.20 -24.86 -13.79
C GLN A 302 34.31 -24.97 -12.26
N TRP A 303 35.00 -26.02 -11.76
CA TRP A 303 35.17 -26.28 -10.34
C TRP A 303 36.32 -25.47 -9.76
N GLU A 304 37.40 -25.30 -10.50
CA GLU A 304 38.50 -24.41 -10.15
C GLU A 304 37.97 -22.97 -10.00
N PHE A 305 37.19 -22.52 -10.97
CA PHE A 305 36.53 -21.20 -10.90
C PHE A 305 35.64 -21.07 -9.67
N LEU A 306 34.77 -22.07 -9.39
CA LEU A 306 33.92 -22.05 -8.18
C LEU A 306 34.74 -21.99 -6.88
N GLY A 307 35.93 -22.60 -6.87
CA GLY A 307 36.87 -22.56 -5.72
C GLY A 307 37.32 -21.13 -5.41
N GLN A 308 37.49 -20.30 -6.42
CA GLN A 308 38.05 -18.93 -6.35
C GLN A 308 37.00 -17.83 -6.14
N ILE A 309 35.69 -18.13 -6.13
CA ILE A 309 34.62 -17.12 -5.98
C ILE A 309 34.75 -16.42 -4.62
N GLU A 310 34.86 -15.10 -4.66
CA GLU A 310 34.84 -14.23 -3.49
C GLU A 310 33.40 -13.88 -3.11
N LYS A 311 33.16 -13.76 -1.81
CA LYS A 311 31.87 -13.34 -1.25
C LYS A 311 31.93 -11.85 -0.85
N ILE A 312 30.76 -11.23 -0.82
CA ILE A 312 30.60 -9.79 -0.55
C ILE A 312 30.22 -9.58 0.92
N PRO A 313 30.97 -8.76 1.69
CA PRO A 313 30.61 -8.41 3.05
C PRO A 313 29.29 -7.64 3.12
N ALA A 314 28.44 -7.94 4.12
CA ALA A 314 27.17 -7.28 4.34
C ALA A 314 27.29 -5.76 4.48
N GLN A 315 28.34 -5.28 5.15
CA GLN A 315 28.62 -3.86 5.32
C GLN A 315 28.80 -3.14 3.99
N LYS A 316 29.48 -3.74 3.01
CA LYS A 316 29.68 -3.16 1.67
C LYS A 316 28.35 -2.99 0.95
N VAL A 317 27.49 -4.00 1.03
CA VAL A 317 26.13 -3.93 0.45
C VAL A 317 25.31 -2.81 1.09
N ALA A 318 25.32 -2.72 2.43
CA ALA A 318 24.59 -1.69 3.17
C ALA A 318 25.05 -0.27 2.80
N MET A 319 26.37 -0.05 2.70
CA MET A 319 26.94 1.26 2.31
C MET A 319 26.52 1.65 0.90
N MET A 320 26.58 0.74 -0.06
CA MET A 320 26.19 1.02 -1.45
C MET A 320 24.71 1.32 -1.58
N VAL A 321 23.86 0.55 -0.91
CA VAL A 321 22.41 0.78 -0.94
C VAL A 321 22.06 2.10 -0.27
N ALA A 322 22.66 2.45 0.87
CA ALA A 322 22.43 3.73 1.53
C ALA A 322 22.82 4.93 0.63
N GLU A 323 23.93 4.80 -0.11
CA GLU A 323 24.34 5.82 -1.07
C GLU A 323 23.36 5.91 -2.26
N ALA A 324 22.91 4.77 -2.79
CA ALA A 324 21.92 4.72 -3.85
C ALA A 324 20.57 5.33 -3.42
N GLU A 325 20.13 5.10 -2.18
CA GLU A 325 18.91 5.72 -1.61
C GLU A 325 19.07 7.23 -1.49
N ARG A 326 20.20 7.71 -0.95
CA ARG A 326 20.46 9.16 -0.85
C ARG A 326 20.42 9.86 -2.21
N ARG A 327 20.86 9.18 -3.28
CA ARG A 327 20.85 9.68 -4.65
C ARG A 327 19.55 9.40 -5.42
N ASN A 328 18.55 8.75 -4.78
CA ASN A 328 17.35 8.25 -5.46
C ASN A 328 17.67 7.35 -6.68
N ARG A 329 18.72 6.53 -6.57
CA ARG A 329 19.25 5.69 -7.65
C ARG A 329 18.98 4.20 -7.45
N VAL A 330 18.05 3.82 -6.56
CA VAL A 330 17.64 2.42 -6.43
C VAL A 330 16.80 2.01 -7.64
N LEU A 331 15.67 2.66 -7.87
CA LEU A 331 14.80 2.45 -9.04
C LEU A 331 14.80 3.65 -9.99
N GLY A 332 15.07 4.84 -9.47
CA GLY A 332 15.13 6.08 -10.25
C GLY A 332 13.81 6.51 -10.90
N VAL A 333 12.67 5.99 -10.42
CA VAL A 333 11.32 6.35 -10.90
C VAL A 333 10.51 7.02 -9.79
N ARG A 334 9.45 7.73 -10.17
CA ARG A 334 8.57 8.41 -9.23
C ARG A 334 7.90 7.40 -8.30
N VAL A 335 7.81 7.75 -7.02
CA VAL A 335 6.91 7.09 -6.08
C VAL A 335 5.54 7.70 -6.31
N ALA A 336 4.51 6.87 -6.55
CA ALA A 336 3.14 7.37 -6.54
C ALA A 336 2.85 7.88 -5.12
N PRO A 337 2.37 9.13 -4.95
CA PRO A 337 2.05 9.63 -3.62
C PRO A 337 1.01 8.71 -2.98
N ASP A 338 1.38 8.10 -1.86
CA ASP A 338 0.46 7.29 -1.08
C ASP A 338 -0.47 8.22 -0.29
N GLU A 339 -1.75 7.87 -0.17
CA GLU A 339 -2.72 8.65 0.62
C GLU A 339 -2.28 8.78 2.09
N GLU A 340 -1.48 7.83 2.57
CA GLU A 340 -0.94 7.80 3.92
C GLU A 340 0.02 8.99 4.19
N PHE A 341 0.83 9.41 3.21
CA PHE A 341 1.69 10.59 3.32
C PHE A 341 0.93 11.93 3.15
N ALA A 342 -0.24 11.91 2.56
CA ALA A 342 -1.08 13.11 2.44
C ALA A 342 -1.64 13.55 3.81
N LEU A 343 -1.73 12.62 4.78
CA LEU A 343 -2.22 12.87 6.13
C LEU A 343 -1.14 13.39 7.09
N THR A 344 0.10 13.05 6.81
CA THR A 344 1.28 13.42 7.61
C THR A 344 2.38 13.99 6.72
N PRO A 345 2.14 15.16 6.08
CA PRO A 345 3.10 15.74 5.12
C PRO A 345 4.49 15.96 5.71
N TRP A 346 4.59 16.14 7.02
CA TRP A 346 5.85 16.30 7.76
C TRP A 346 6.61 14.99 7.98
N GLN A 347 5.97 13.82 7.81
CA GLN A 347 6.62 12.50 7.82
C GLN A 347 7.05 12.08 6.41
N ALA A 348 6.62 12.78 5.39
CA ALA A 348 7.10 12.55 4.05
C ALA A 348 8.62 12.76 4.03
N PRO A 349 9.39 11.84 3.44
CA PRO A 349 10.83 12.03 3.30
C PRO A 349 11.07 13.38 2.61
N PRO A 350 12.09 14.15 3.04
CA PRO A 350 12.35 15.46 2.47
C PRO A 350 12.44 15.33 0.95
N SER A 351 11.60 16.07 0.24
CA SER A 351 11.51 16.11 -1.23
C SER A 351 12.75 16.75 -1.90
N ARG A 352 13.89 16.72 -1.25
CA ARG A 352 15.15 17.06 -1.91
C ARG A 352 15.33 16.03 -3.02
N LYS A 353 14.83 16.37 -4.20
CA LYS A 353 15.23 15.69 -5.43
C LYS A 353 16.75 15.70 -5.43
N ALA A 354 17.34 14.54 -5.16
CA ALA A 354 18.76 14.37 -5.38
C ALA A 354 18.99 14.78 -6.84
N LYS A 355 19.95 15.66 -7.07
CA LYS A 355 20.29 16.02 -8.44
C LYS A 355 20.78 14.76 -9.13
N ASP A 356 20.15 14.40 -10.24
CA ASP A 356 20.66 13.31 -11.06
C ASP A 356 22.13 13.58 -11.40
N PRO A 357 22.97 12.54 -11.41
CA PRO A 357 24.39 12.71 -11.80
C PRO A 357 24.48 13.35 -13.19
N PRO A 358 25.51 14.17 -13.47
CA PRO A 358 25.67 14.75 -14.79
C PRO A 358 25.79 13.63 -15.84
N ILE A 359 25.22 13.86 -17.03
CA ILE A 359 25.39 12.94 -18.15
C ILE A 359 26.78 13.20 -18.73
N SER A 360 27.61 12.15 -18.79
CA SER A 360 28.99 12.24 -19.31
C SER A 360 29.05 12.23 -20.82
N ASP A 361 28.03 11.62 -21.45
CA ASP A 361 27.96 11.51 -22.92
C ASP A 361 27.72 12.90 -23.58
N PRO A 362 28.20 13.10 -24.77
CA PRO A 362 27.92 14.32 -25.51
C PRO A 362 26.43 14.48 -25.78
N LEU A 363 25.86 15.59 -25.34
CA LEU A 363 24.44 15.88 -25.48
C LEU A 363 24.13 16.60 -26.79
N PRO A 364 23.02 16.31 -27.47
CA PRO A 364 22.58 17.04 -28.65
C PRO A 364 22.18 18.47 -28.25
N LYS A 365 22.43 19.43 -29.16
CA LYS A 365 22.00 20.84 -28.97
C LYS A 365 20.49 21.01 -29.13
N ALA A 366 19.88 20.18 -29.98
CA ALA A 366 18.45 20.18 -30.26
C ALA A 366 17.98 18.75 -30.54
N ILE A 367 16.71 18.50 -30.24
CA ILE A 367 16.01 17.24 -30.55
C ILE A 367 14.75 17.62 -31.33
N GLU A 368 14.64 17.09 -32.54
CA GLU A 368 13.41 17.16 -33.34
C GLU A 368 12.50 16.01 -32.90
N ALA A 369 11.27 16.31 -32.42
CA ALA A 369 10.34 15.35 -31.98
C ALA A 369 8.96 15.54 -32.64
N VAL A 370 8.23 14.48 -32.84
CA VAL A 370 6.87 14.51 -33.38
C VAL A 370 5.87 14.43 -32.26
N LEU A 371 4.94 15.38 -32.23
CA LEU A 371 3.79 15.39 -31.32
C LEU A 371 2.53 14.96 -32.09
N ALA A 372 2.06 13.74 -31.82
CA ALA A 372 0.85 13.16 -32.45
C ALA A 372 -0.07 12.57 -31.39
N ASP A 373 -0.46 11.29 -31.49
CA ASP A 373 -1.11 10.53 -30.41
C ASP A 373 -0.19 10.38 -29.19
N GLN A 374 1.12 10.33 -29.40
CA GLN A 374 2.17 10.37 -28.38
C GLN A 374 3.25 11.39 -28.77
N ILE A 375 4.32 11.49 -27.96
CA ILE A 375 5.51 12.29 -28.26
C ILE A 375 6.60 11.31 -28.71
N TYR A 376 6.98 11.38 -29.98
CA TYR A 376 7.98 10.51 -30.60
C TYR A 376 9.34 11.19 -30.67
N LEU A 377 10.34 10.61 -30.02
CA LEU A 377 11.70 11.09 -30.00
C LEU A 377 12.62 10.11 -30.75
N PRO A 378 13.47 10.57 -31.69
CA PRO A 378 14.34 9.69 -32.45
C PRO A 378 15.48 9.13 -31.58
N LYS A 379 15.62 7.81 -31.56
CA LYS A 379 16.63 7.10 -30.75
C LYS A 379 18.08 7.43 -31.09
N PRO A 380 18.47 7.58 -32.38
CA PRO A 380 19.88 7.75 -32.74
C PRO A 380 20.52 9.01 -32.15
N VAL A 381 19.76 10.06 -31.88
CA VAL A 381 20.27 11.33 -31.31
C VAL A 381 20.26 11.32 -29.76
N LEU A 382 19.73 10.29 -29.12
CA LEU A 382 19.60 10.20 -27.66
C LEU A 382 20.74 9.37 -27.07
N PRO A 383 21.70 9.99 -26.34
CA PRO A 383 22.65 9.21 -25.54
C PRO A 383 21.94 8.29 -24.54
N PRO A 384 22.51 7.13 -24.18
CA PRO A 384 21.92 6.15 -23.31
C PRO A 384 21.33 6.72 -22.01
N ALA A 385 22.10 7.51 -21.29
CA ALA A 385 21.67 8.11 -20.02
C ALA A 385 20.50 9.07 -20.21
N LEU A 386 20.49 9.90 -21.25
CA LEU A 386 19.38 10.80 -21.56
C LEU A 386 18.13 10.01 -21.95
N ARG A 387 18.29 8.99 -22.78
CA ARG A 387 17.22 8.09 -23.20
C ARG A 387 16.54 7.41 -21.99
N ASN A 388 17.33 6.89 -21.07
CA ASN A 388 16.81 6.27 -19.85
C ASN A 388 16.04 7.28 -18.98
N ARG A 389 16.54 8.51 -18.81
CA ARG A 389 15.82 9.56 -18.07
C ARG A 389 14.50 9.94 -18.74
N ILE A 390 14.46 10.00 -20.07
CA ILE A 390 13.24 10.27 -20.84
C ILE A 390 12.19 9.17 -20.60
N ILE A 391 12.58 7.89 -20.71
CA ILE A 391 11.67 6.76 -20.46
C ILE A 391 11.11 6.80 -19.04
N ARG A 392 11.93 7.17 -18.05
CA ARG A 392 11.50 7.26 -16.63
C ARG A 392 10.51 8.40 -16.35
N LEU A 393 10.36 9.39 -17.23
CA LEU A 393 9.30 10.38 -17.12
C LEU A 393 7.90 9.75 -17.22
N ALA A 394 7.78 8.67 -17.98
CA ALA A 394 6.55 7.92 -18.18
C ALA A 394 6.51 6.64 -17.34
N ALA A 395 7.20 6.59 -16.20
CA ALA A 395 7.26 5.44 -15.33
C ALA A 395 7.08 5.81 -13.85
N PHE A 396 6.52 4.88 -13.07
CA PHE A 396 6.35 5.05 -11.62
C PHE A 396 6.33 3.70 -10.91
N GLN A 397 6.62 3.70 -9.60
CA GLN A 397 6.55 2.51 -8.77
C GLN A 397 5.10 2.01 -8.71
N ASN A 398 4.91 0.70 -8.88
CA ASN A 398 3.58 0.08 -8.85
C ASN A 398 3.05 -0.07 -7.41
N PRO A 399 2.07 0.72 -6.99
CA PRO A 399 1.55 0.65 -5.63
C PRO A 399 0.93 -0.70 -5.28
N GLU A 400 0.39 -1.44 -6.26
CA GLU A 400 -0.17 -2.76 -6.03
C GLU A 400 0.90 -3.80 -5.68
N PHE A 401 2.09 -3.71 -6.29
CA PHE A 401 3.22 -4.58 -5.95
C PHE A 401 3.63 -4.36 -4.48
N TYR A 402 3.92 -3.12 -4.11
CA TYR A 402 4.40 -2.78 -2.77
C TYR A 402 3.33 -3.01 -1.69
N ARG A 403 2.06 -2.76 -1.99
CA ARG A 403 0.95 -3.07 -1.08
C ARG A 403 0.77 -4.58 -0.90
N ALA A 404 0.83 -5.37 -1.97
CA ALA A 404 0.76 -6.83 -1.89
C ALA A 404 1.91 -7.37 -1.02
N GLN A 405 3.12 -6.84 -1.22
CA GLN A 405 4.30 -7.19 -0.44
C GLN A 405 4.11 -6.84 1.06
N ALA A 406 3.69 -5.61 1.39
CA ALA A 406 3.43 -5.18 2.76
C ALA A 406 2.35 -6.03 3.46
N MET A 407 1.36 -6.49 2.71
CA MET A 407 0.29 -7.38 3.21
C MET A 407 0.68 -8.87 3.19
N ARG A 408 1.89 -9.22 2.81
CA ARG A 408 2.37 -10.61 2.65
C ARG A 408 1.50 -11.43 1.69
N LEU A 409 1.03 -10.78 0.62
CA LEU A 409 0.32 -11.42 -0.49
C LEU A 409 1.29 -11.71 -1.65
N THR A 410 0.87 -12.58 -2.57
CA THR A 410 1.68 -12.86 -3.76
C THR A 410 1.84 -11.63 -4.64
N THR A 411 3.06 -11.39 -5.10
CA THR A 411 3.42 -10.35 -6.07
C THR A 411 3.46 -10.88 -7.50
N PHE A 412 3.17 -12.15 -7.71
CA PHE A 412 3.18 -12.79 -9.03
C PHE A 412 2.26 -12.06 -10.02
N GLY A 413 2.78 -11.75 -11.19
CA GLY A 413 2.06 -11.00 -12.22
C GLY A 413 1.88 -9.50 -11.96
N LYS A 414 2.52 -8.94 -10.92
CA LYS A 414 2.55 -7.51 -10.62
C LYS A 414 3.97 -7.00 -10.82
N PRO A 415 4.24 -6.17 -11.84
CA PRO A 415 5.56 -5.58 -12.04
C PRO A 415 5.88 -4.58 -10.91
N GLN A 416 7.16 -4.40 -10.59
CA GLN A 416 7.62 -3.40 -9.62
C GLN A 416 7.43 -1.97 -10.12
N ILE A 417 7.54 -1.77 -11.43
CA ILE A 417 7.43 -0.48 -12.12
C ILE A 417 6.36 -0.59 -13.21
N ILE A 418 5.49 0.42 -13.27
CA ILE A 418 4.58 0.62 -14.38
C ILE A 418 5.24 1.62 -15.33
N ALA A 419 5.43 1.20 -16.60
CA ALA A 419 6.00 2.02 -17.65
C ALA A 419 4.95 2.25 -18.75
N CYS A 420 4.72 3.52 -19.10
CA CYS A 420 3.80 3.94 -20.14
C CYS A 420 4.54 4.40 -21.43
N ALA A 421 5.87 4.46 -21.43
CA ALA A 421 6.66 4.70 -22.63
C ALA A 421 6.63 3.46 -23.54
N GLU A 422 6.63 3.70 -24.85
CA GLU A 422 6.72 2.63 -25.86
C GLU A 422 8.08 2.70 -26.57
N ASP A 423 8.63 1.53 -26.84
CA ASP A 423 9.90 1.38 -27.55
C ASP A 423 9.65 0.92 -28.98
N HIS A 424 9.76 1.83 -29.95
CA HIS A 424 9.67 1.54 -31.39
C HIS A 424 11.07 1.35 -31.98
N PRO A 425 11.23 0.74 -33.18
CA PRO A 425 12.55 0.51 -33.76
C PRO A 425 13.45 1.76 -33.77
N GLU A 426 12.95 2.90 -34.25
CA GLU A 426 13.71 4.15 -34.42
C GLU A 426 13.35 5.26 -33.43
N HIS A 427 12.27 5.09 -32.62
CA HIS A 427 11.76 6.14 -31.76
C HIS A 427 11.40 5.62 -30.37
N ILE A 428 11.43 6.51 -29.40
CA ILE A 428 10.75 6.32 -28.10
C ILE A 428 9.48 7.15 -28.13
N ALA A 429 8.37 6.55 -27.76
CA ALA A 429 7.11 7.26 -27.60
C ALA A 429 6.76 7.49 -26.14
N LEU A 430 6.47 8.72 -25.77
CA LEU A 430 5.96 9.10 -24.45
C LEU A 430 4.51 9.54 -24.54
N PRO A 431 3.69 9.25 -23.52
CA PRO A 431 2.35 9.84 -23.41
C PRO A 431 2.41 11.37 -23.45
N ARG A 432 1.43 12.00 -24.09
CA ARG A 432 1.42 13.47 -24.32
C ARG A 432 1.43 14.32 -23.05
N GLY A 433 0.87 13.81 -21.97
CA GLY A 433 0.87 14.50 -20.67
C GLY A 433 2.27 14.65 -20.07
N CYS A 434 3.25 13.90 -20.55
CA CYS A 434 4.66 14.03 -20.16
C CYS A 434 5.40 15.20 -20.83
N LEU A 435 4.76 15.95 -21.75
CA LEU A 435 5.42 17.01 -22.51
C LEU A 435 6.09 18.07 -21.62
N GLY A 436 5.40 18.54 -20.59
CA GLY A 436 5.94 19.53 -19.66
C GLY A 436 7.15 19.03 -18.86
N ASP A 437 7.11 17.75 -18.45
CA ASP A 437 8.23 17.11 -17.76
C ASP A 437 9.43 16.91 -18.71
N LEU A 438 9.17 16.53 -19.97
CA LEU A 438 10.18 16.40 -21.01
C LEU A 438 10.85 17.75 -21.28
N GLN A 439 10.07 18.81 -21.47
CA GLN A 439 10.59 20.17 -21.66
C GLN A 439 11.46 20.62 -20.48
N SER A 440 11.01 20.32 -19.27
CA SER A 440 11.74 20.64 -18.04
C SER A 440 13.07 19.89 -17.96
N LEU A 441 13.07 18.58 -18.27
CA LEU A 441 14.27 17.76 -18.32
C LEU A 441 15.28 18.30 -19.34
N LEU A 442 14.84 18.55 -20.58
CA LEU A 442 15.69 19.02 -21.64
C LEU A 442 16.24 20.43 -21.36
N LYS A 443 15.44 21.32 -20.76
CA LYS A 443 15.88 22.64 -20.30
C LYS A 443 17.03 22.58 -19.29
N VAL A 444 16.96 21.63 -18.32
CA VAL A 444 18.06 21.42 -17.36
C VAL A 444 19.37 21.08 -18.07
N HIS A 445 19.29 20.31 -19.15
CA HIS A 445 20.43 19.91 -19.97
C HIS A 445 20.76 20.87 -21.10
N ARG A 446 20.06 22.01 -21.21
CA ARG A 446 20.24 23.04 -22.25
C ARG A 446 20.02 22.50 -23.67
N ILE A 447 19.11 21.54 -23.82
CA ILE A 447 18.74 20.95 -25.11
C ILE A 447 17.46 21.64 -25.60
N ARG A 448 17.46 22.13 -26.83
CA ARG A 448 16.26 22.68 -27.48
C ARG A 448 15.36 21.54 -27.97
N LEU A 449 14.06 21.66 -27.74
CA LEU A 449 13.06 20.73 -28.26
C LEU A 449 12.28 21.38 -29.38
N ASP A 450 12.48 20.87 -30.60
CA ASP A 450 11.75 21.31 -31.80
C ASP A 450 10.62 20.30 -32.04
N LEU A 451 9.36 20.77 -31.95
CA LEU A 451 8.17 19.90 -32.04
C LEU A 451 7.50 20.08 -33.40
N GLN A 452 7.39 19.00 -34.16
CA GLN A 452 6.49 18.91 -35.30
C GLN A 452 5.11 18.45 -34.79
N ASP A 453 4.12 19.35 -34.81
CA ASP A 453 2.74 19.04 -34.36
C ASP A 453 1.95 18.36 -35.48
N LEU A 454 1.70 17.08 -35.34
CA LEU A 454 0.90 16.25 -36.26
C LEU A 454 -0.40 15.77 -35.58
N ARG A 455 -0.81 16.45 -34.52
CA ARG A 455 -2.09 16.14 -33.85
C ARG A 455 -3.26 16.50 -34.76
N GLN A 456 -4.36 15.75 -34.64
CA GLN A 456 -5.58 16.00 -35.38
C GLN A 456 -6.29 17.25 -34.83
N ALA A 457 -6.29 18.33 -35.60
CA ALA A 457 -6.99 19.55 -35.23
C ALA A 457 -8.51 19.37 -35.22
N GLY A 458 -9.00 18.41 -35.98
CA GLY A 458 -10.43 18.08 -36.10
C GLY A 458 -11.15 18.86 -37.22
N THR A 459 -12.41 18.51 -37.39
CA THR A 459 -13.33 19.22 -38.30
C THR A 459 -14.04 20.32 -37.53
N PRO A 460 -14.13 21.55 -38.06
CA PRO A 460 -14.85 22.63 -37.41
C PRO A 460 -16.30 22.23 -37.11
N LEU A 461 -16.75 22.51 -35.90
CA LEU A 461 -18.09 22.24 -35.40
C LEU A 461 -18.64 23.51 -34.74
N PRO A 462 -19.32 24.38 -35.50
CA PRO A 462 -19.85 25.62 -34.96
C PRO A 462 -21.07 25.33 -34.10
N LEU A 463 -20.87 25.29 -32.79
CA LEU A 463 -21.93 25.11 -31.79
C LEU A 463 -21.94 26.30 -30.84
N GLU A 464 -23.09 26.72 -30.42
CA GLU A 464 -23.28 27.73 -29.39
C GLU A 464 -23.64 27.08 -28.07
N PHE A 465 -23.10 27.60 -26.99
CA PHE A 465 -23.46 27.17 -25.65
C PHE A 465 -24.69 27.95 -25.16
N HIS A 466 -25.74 27.21 -24.80
CA HIS A 466 -26.97 27.76 -24.26
C HIS A 466 -26.98 27.53 -22.73
N GLY A 467 -26.71 28.58 -21.98
CA GLY A 467 -26.69 28.59 -20.53
C GLY A 467 -25.69 29.63 -19.97
N GLU A 468 -25.66 29.77 -18.67
CA GLU A 468 -24.72 30.64 -17.98
C GLU A 468 -23.84 29.82 -17.06
N LEU A 469 -22.51 30.06 -17.10
CA LEU A 469 -21.59 29.49 -16.15
C LEU A 469 -21.61 30.31 -14.87
N ARG A 470 -21.64 29.63 -13.71
CA ARG A 470 -21.40 30.28 -12.43
C ARG A 470 -19.97 30.84 -12.39
N PRO A 471 -19.66 31.82 -11.52
CA PRO A 471 -18.32 32.40 -11.42
C PRO A 471 -17.21 31.35 -11.22
N ASP A 472 -17.43 30.35 -10.33
CA ASP A 472 -16.53 29.22 -10.07
C ASP A 472 -16.33 28.30 -11.28
N GLN A 473 -17.39 28.12 -12.07
CA GLN A 473 -17.32 27.36 -13.34
C GLN A 473 -16.61 28.15 -14.43
N ALA A 474 -16.81 29.45 -14.51
CA ALA A 474 -16.16 30.30 -15.51
C ALA A 474 -14.64 30.33 -15.30
N GLU A 475 -14.16 30.50 -14.05
CA GLU A 475 -12.76 30.41 -13.70
C GLU A 475 -12.16 29.05 -14.13
N ALA A 476 -12.83 27.95 -13.77
CA ALA A 476 -12.40 26.60 -14.15
C ALA A 476 -12.39 26.40 -15.67
N ALA A 477 -13.37 26.93 -16.38
CA ALA A 477 -13.49 26.84 -17.84
C ALA A 477 -12.35 27.57 -18.56
N GLU A 478 -12.02 28.78 -18.15
CA GLU A 478 -10.90 29.55 -18.71
C GLU A 478 -9.55 28.88 -18.42
N ALA A 479 -9.36 28.36 -17.20
CA ALA A 479 -8.15 27.60 -16.85
C ALA A 479 -7.98 26.34 -17.72
N MET A 480 -9.08 25.66 -18.08
CA MET A 480 -9.05 24.50 -18.97
C MET A 480 -8.87 24.91 -20.45
N LEU A 481 -9.46 26.03 -20.88
CA LEU A 481 -9.36 26.51 -22.26
C LEU A 481 -7.94 26.96 -22.62
N ALA A 482 -7.19 27.49 -21.66
CA ALA A 482 -5.80 27.96 -21.82
C ALA A 482 -4.82 26.83 -22.21
N HIS A 483 -5.24 25.56 -22.16
CA HIS A 483 -4.39 24.40 -22.42
C HIS A 483 -5.03 23.41 -23.38
N ASP A 484 -4.24 22.80 -24.27
CA ASP A 484 -4.72 21.76 -25.18
C ASP A 484 -5.10 20.48 -24.44
N THR A 485 -4.37 20.15 -23.34
CA THR A 485 -4.58 18.92 -22.57
C THR A 485 -4.59 19.20 -21.08
N GLY A 486 -5.48 18.53 -20.34
CA GLY A 486 -5.52 18.66 -18.89
C GLY A 486 -6.71 17.99 -18.24
N VAL A 487 -6.66 17.93 -16.92
CA VAL A 487 -7.69 17.36 -16.05
C VAL A 487 -8.34 18.45 -15.21
N LEU A 488 -9.68 18.49 -15.20
CA LEU A 488 -10.47 19.24 -14.24
C LEU A 488 -10.79 18.35 -13.04
N ALA A 489 -10.28 18.71 -11.87
CA ALA A 489 -10.59 18.07 -10.60
C ALA A 489 -11.70 18.85 -9.89
N ALA A 490 -12.96 18.45 -10.06
CA ALA A 490 -14.10 19.15 -9.51
C ALA A 490 -15.08 18.17 -8.84
N THR A 491 -15.62 18.58 -7.69
CA THR A 491 -16.53 17.76 -6.87
C THR A 491 -17.76 17.29 -7.65
N THR A 492 -18.45 16.28 -7.13
CA THR A 492 -19.79 15.92 -7.63
C THR A 492 -20.72 17.12 -7.46
N ALA A 493 -21.64 17.33 -8.40
CA ALA A 493 -22.54 18.48 -8.45
C ALA A 493 -21.88 19.85 -8.75
N PHE A 494 -20.60 19.90 -9.11
CA PHE A 494 -19.97 21.11 -9.64
C PHE A 494 -20.55 21.54 -10.99
N GLY A 495 -21.04 20.61 -11.76
CA GLY A 495 -21.50 20.83 -13.14
C GLY A 495 -20.42 20.58 -14.19
N LYS A 496 -19.58 19.54 -13.98
CA LYS A 496 -18.52 19.13 -14.92
C LYS A 496 -19.01 18.97 -16.35
N THR A 497 -20.22 18.39 -16.54
CA THR A 497 -20.83 18.19 -17.87
C THR A 497 -21.20 19.50 -18.53
N VAL A 498 -21.71 20.48 -17.77
CA VAL A 498 -22.03 21.82 -18.25
C VAL A 498 -20.79 22.54 -18.74
N LEU A 499 -19.73 22.52 -17.93
CA LEU A 499 -18.43 23.10 -18.27
C LEU A 499 -17.83 22.43 -19.52
N ALA A 500 -17.94 21.11 -19.63
CA ALA A 500 -17.45 20.39 -20.79
C ALA A 500 -18.26 20.74 -22.07
N ALA A 501 -19.59 20.92 -21.99
CA ALA A 501 -20.39 21.39 -23.11
C ALA A 501 -19.95 22.81 -23.54
N TRP A 502 -19.67 23.70 -22.59
CA TRP A 502 -19.13 25.02 -22.87
C TRP A 502 -17.75 24.94 -23.59
N LEU A 503 -16.84 24.06 -23.09
CA LEU A 503 -15.55 23.84 -23.75
C LEU A 503 -15.69 23.29 -25.17
N ILE A 504 -16.65 22.40 -25.43
CA ILE A 504 -16.93 21.84 -26.75
C ILE A 504 -17.34 22.97 -27.70
N ALA A 505 -18.27 23.83 -27.29
CA ALA A 505 -18.69 24.98 -28.08
C ALA A 505 -17.53 25.97 -28.33
N ARG A 506 -16.74 26.31 -27.30
CA ARG A 506 -15.63 27.28 -27.42
C ARG A 506 -14.50 26.78 -28.28
N ARG A 507 -14.16 25.47 -28.22
CA ARG A 507 -13.12 24.86 -29.08
C ARG A 507 -13.61 24.67 -30.52
N GLY A 508 -14.93 24.46 -30.71
CA GLY A 508 -15.57 24.43 -32.03
C GLY A 508 -15.07 23.32 -32.94
N MET A 509 -14.67 22.17 -32.40
CA MET A 509 -14.13 21.03 -33.15
C MET A 509 -14.96 19.78 -32.91
N ASN A 510 -14.98 18.86 -33.90
CA ASN A 510 -15.62 17.57 -33.72
C ASN A 510 -15.12 16.85 -32.48
N THR A 511 -16.09 16.33 -31.71
CA THR A 511 -15.82 15.88 -30.35
C THR A 511 -16.28 14.46 -30.10
N LEU A 512 -15.41 13.66 -29.45
CA LEU A 512 -15.74 12.36 -28.89
C LEU A 512 -15.75 12.43 -27.35
N VAL A 513 -16.91 12.10 -26.74
CA VAL A 513 -17.04 11.99 -25.29
C VAL A 513 -16.95 10.52 -24.89
N LEU A 514 -16.00 10.20 -24.02
CA LEU A 514 -15.78 8.86 -23.50
C LEU A 514 -16.40 8.70 -22.12
N VAL A 515 -17.24 7.68 -21.96
CA VAL A 515 -17.88 7.31 -20.71
C VAL A 515 -17.70 5.82 -20.44
N HIS A 516 -17.78 5.40 -19.17
CA HIS A 516 -17.56 4.00 -18.80
C HIS A 516 -18.87 3.22 -18.51
N ARG A 517 -20.04 3.90 -18.43
CA ARG A 517 -21.36 3.28 -18.21
C ARG A 517 -22.41 3.77 -19.19
N LYS A 518 -23.35 2.87 -19.52
CA LYS A 518 -24.45 3.17 -20.43
C LYS A 518 -25.35 4.30 -19.91
N GLN A 519 -25.60 4.35 -18.60
CA GLN A 519 -26.44 5.38 -18.00
C GLN A 519 -25.84 6.78 -18.19
N LEU A 520 -24.49 6.89 -18.00
CA LEU A 520 -23.78 8.14 -18.28
C LEU A 520 -23.85 8.52 -19.76
N LEU A 521 -23.80 7.53 -20.67
CA LEU A 521 -23.94 7.81 -22.12
C LEU A 521 -25.25 8.52 -22.41
N GLU A 522 -26.37 8.02 -21.91
CA GLU A 522 -27.69 8.63 -22.17
C GLU A 522 -27.78 10.02 -21.51
N GLN A 523 -27.27 10.19 -20.29
CA GLN A 523 -27.22 11.51 -19.62
C GLN A 523 -26.34 12.52 -20.37
N TRP A 524 -25.20 12.10 -20.90
CA TRP A 524 -24.36 12.97 -21.70
C TRP A 524 -25.06 13.43 -22.96
N VAL A 525 -25.79 12.54 -23.66
CA VAL A 525 -26.54 12.90 -24.83
C VAL A 525 -27.66 13.89 -24.53
N GLU A 526 -28.41 13.67 -23.45
CA GLU A 526 -29.44 14.59 -22.97
C GLU A 526 -28.85 15.97 -22.65
N ARG A 527 -27.76 16.03 -21.90
CA ARG A 527 -27.12 17.28 -21.49
C ARG A 527 -26.46 18.03 -22.65
N LEU A 528 -25.81 17.33 -23.58
CA LEU A 528 -25.27 17.93 -24.79
C LEU A 528 -26.40 18.50 -25.66
N SER A 529 -27.50 17.77 -25.80
CA SER A 529 -28.70 18.26 -26.52
C SER A 529 -29.24 19.55 -25.89
N GLN A 530 -29.33 19.60 -24.56
CA GLN A 530 -29.83 20.74 -23.81
C GLN A 530 -28.93 21.97 -23.93
N PHE A 531 -27.62 21.79 -23.67
CA PHE A 531 -26.70 22.94 -23.56
C PHE A 531 -26.11 23.40 -24.89
N LEU A 532 -26.14 22.58 -25.93
CA LEU A 532 -25.67 22.94 -27.29
C LEU A 532 -26.80 23.13 -28.28
N ASN A 533 -28.06 22.98 -27.85
CA ASN A 533 -29.25 23.09 -28.68
C ASN A 533 -29.20 22.18 -29.93
N VAL A 534 -28.68 20.98 -29.78
CA VAL A 534 -28.52 19.98 -30.83
C VAL A 534 -29.56 18.88 -30.64
N PRO A 535 -30.33 18.48 -31.64
CA PRO A 535 -31.26 17.37 -31.50
C PRO A 535 -30.53 16.09 -31.06
N GLU A 536 -31.07 15.36 -30.08
CA GLU A 536 -30.47 14.11 -29.59
C GLU A 536 -30.16 13.07 -30.70
N LYS A 537 -30.98 13.09 -31.78
CA LYS A 537 -30.80 12.20 -32.95
C LYS A 537 -29.54 12.53 -33.77
N SER A 538 -29.05 13.77 -33.65
CA SER A 538 -27.83 14.25 -34.31
C SER A 538 -26.57 13.98 -33.49
N ILE A 539 -26.69 13.49 -32.25
CA ILE A 539 -25.57 13.07 -31.43
C ILE A 539 -25.36 11.55 -31.62
N GLY A 540 -24.17 11.18 -32.09
CA GLY A 540 -23.83 9.78 -32.31
C GLY A 540 -23.63 9.00 -31.03
N ARG A 541 -23.85 7.69 -31.08
CA ARG A 541 -23.81 6.81 -29.89
C ARG A 541 -23.09 5.50 -30.19
N LEU A 542 -22.12 5.14 -29.37
CA LEU A 542 -21.45 3.83 -29.42
C LEU A 542 -21.53 3.15 -28.07
N GLY A 543 -22.31 2.07 -27.99
CA GLY A 543 -22.46 1.28 -26.75
C GLY A 543 -23.90 0.89 -26.47
N GLY A 544 -24.10 -0.02 -25.51
CA GLY A 544 -25.43 -0.48 -25.13
C GLY A 544 -26.21 -1.17 -26.26
N GLY A 545 -25.51 -1.78 -27.23
CA GLY A 545 -26.12 -2.42 -28.42
C GLY A 545 -26.33 -1.47 -29.61
N ARG A 546 -25.95 -0.21 -29.49
CA ARG A 546 -26.02 0.77 -30.61
C ARG A 546 -24.60 1.06 -31.12
N ARG A 547 -24.42 1.10 -32.44
CA ARG A 547 -23.22 1.58 -33.13
C ARG A 547 -23.62 2.57 -34.21
N LYS A 548 -23.78 3.81 -33.84
CA LYS A 548 -24.15 4.90 -34.75
C LYS A 548 -23.29 6.13 -34.37
N LEU A 549 -22.04 6.14 -34.79
CA LEU A 549 -21.17 7.30 -34.76
C LEU A 549 -21.41 8.15 -36.02
N ASN A 550 -21.25 9.45 -35.90
CA ASN A 550 -21.37 10.40 -37.02
C ASN A 550 -20.05 11.16 -37.29
N GLY A 551 -19.01 11.00 -36.44
CA GLY A 551 -17.72 11.69 -36.60
C GLY A 551 -17.75 13.19 -36.27
N VAL A 552 -18.88 13.70 -35.74
CA VAL A 552 -19.09 15.14 -35.45
C VAL A 552 -19.19 15.39 -33.96
N LEU A 553 -20.25 14.89 -33.32
CA LEU A 553 -20.43 14.94 -31.88
C LEU A 553 -20.94 13.57 -31.43
N ASP A 554 -20.06 12.83 -30.78
CA ASP A 554 -20.33 11.44 -30.47
C ASP A 554 -20.07 11.14 -28.99
N VAL A 555 -20.85 10.24 -28.41
CA VAL A 555 -20.68 9.70 -27.05
C VAL A 555 -20.45 8.19 -27.14
N ALA A 556 -19.34 7.70 -26.58
CA ALA A 556 -18.96 6.31 -26.69
C ALA A 556 -18.65 5.67 -25.33
N LEU A 557 -19.08 4.41 -25.19
CA LEU A 557 -18.58 3.55 -24.10
C LEU A 557 -17.16 3.07 -24.43
N ILE A 558 -16.21 3.31 -23.54
CA ILE A 558 -14.79 2.94 -23.74
C ILE A 558 -14.64 1.46 -24.07
N GLN A 559 -15.37 0.60 -23.34
CA GLN A 559 -15.33 -0.85 -23.58
C GLN A 559 -15.82 -1.26 -24.97
N SER A 560 -16.61 -0.41 -25.62
CA SER A 560 -17.09 -0.66 -26.99
C SER A 560 -16.09 -0.28 -28.08
N LEU A 561 -15.08 0.52 -27.73
CA LEU A 561 -13.98 0.93 -28.60
C LEU A 561 -12.81 -0.06 -28.61
N VAL A 562 -12.76 -1.01 -27.66
CA VAL A 562 -11.64 -1.97 -27.52
C VAL A 562 -12.18 -3.38 -27.69
N ARG A 563 -11.62 -4.12 -28.69
CA ARG A 563 -11.90 -5.55 -28.91
C ARG A 563 -10.60 -6.33 -29.00
N LYS A 564 -10.40 -7.32 -28.14
CA LYS A 564 -9.19 -8.19 -28.15
C LYS A 564 -7.89 -7.35 -28.20
N HIS A 565 -7.82 -6.28 -27.39
CA HIS A 565 -6.71 -5.34 -27.35
C HIS A 565 -6.51 -4.47 -28.60
N VAL A 566 -7.42 -4.50 -29.55
CA VAL A 566 -7.41 -3.61 -30.73
C VAL A 566 -8.41 -2.47 -30.48
N VAL A 567 -7.95 -1.24 -30.67
CA VAL A 567 -8.77 -0.01 -30.55
C VAL A 567 -9.40 0.31 -31.90
N ASP A 568 -10.64 0.77 -31.87
CA ASP A 568 -11.36 1.22 -33.07
C ASP A 568 -10.69 2.49 -33.65
N ASP A 569 -10.41 2.50 -34.95
CA ASP A 569 -9.66 3.57 -35.61
C ASP A 569 -10.38 4.91 -35.57
N CYS A 570 -11.71 4.93 -35.38
CA CYS A 570 -12.48 6.17 -35.28
C CYS A 570 -11.99 7.12 -34.18
N VAL A 571 -11.29 6.61 -33.18
CA VAL A 571 -10.75 7.43 -32.07
C VAL A 571 -9.73 8.45 -32.56
N ALA A 572 -9.09 8.21 -33.71
CA ALA A 572 -8.07 9.08 -34.29
C ALA A 572 -8.64 10.29 -35.07
N ASP A 573 -9.96 10.31 -35.38
CA ASP A 573 -10.55 11.26 -36.31
C ASP A 573 -11.07 12.54 -35.65
N TYR A 574 -11.15 12.57 -34.31
CA TYR A 574 -11.69 13.73 -33.58
C TYR A 574 -10.61 14.74 -33.23
N GLY A 575 -10.99 16.02 -33.22
CA GLY A 575 -10.12 17.12 -32.76
C GLY A 575 -10.19 17.34 -31.25
N HIS A 576 -11.29 16.92 -30.59
CA HIS A 576 -11.46 17.06 -29.16
C HIS A 576 -11.92 15.73 -28.53
N LEU A 577 -11.23 15.28 -27.51
CA LEU A 577 -11.56 14.11 -26.70
C LEU A 577 -11.93 14.55 -25.28
N VAL A 578 -13.14 14.26 -24.84
CA VAL A 578 -13.61 14.48 -23.47
C VAL A 578 -13.69 13.14 -22.74
N VAL A 579 -13.06 13.01 -21.60
CA VAL A 579 -13.04 11.77 -20.82
C VAL A 579 -13.73 12.02 -19.48
N ASP A 580 -14.94 11.50 -19.34
CA ASP A 580 -15.70 11.64 -18.10
C ASP A 580 -15.31 10.60 -17.07
N GLU A 581 -15.28 11.02 -15.79
CA GLU A 581 -14.85 10.25 -14.63
C GLU A 581 -13.55 9.47 -14.92
N CYS A 582 -12.55 10.21 -15.41
CA CYS A 582 -11.28 9.64 -15.88
C CYS A 582 -10.54 8.80 -14.82
N HIS A 583 -10.92 8.90 -13.53
CA HIS A 583 -10.38 8.07 -12.46
C HIS A 583 -10.97 6.64 -12.40
N HIS A 584 -12.15 6.39 -12.98
CA HIS A 584 -12.78 5.06 -12.95
C HIS A 584 -12.34 4.12 -14.07
N LEU A 585 -11.62 4.63 -15.05
CA LEU A 585 -11.24 3.85 -16.20
C LEU A 585 -10.33 2.68 -15.79
N SER A 586 -10.66 1.47 -16.21
CA SER A 586 -9.70 0.37 -16.08
C SER A 586 -8.44 0.78 -16.82
N ALA A 587 -7.31 0.84 -16.12
CA ALA A 587 -6.09 1.43 -16.64
C ALA A 587 -5.75 0.96 -18.06
N LEU A 588 -5.92 -0.33 -18.34
CA LEU A 588 -5.56 -0.94 -19.63
C LEU A 588 -6.42 -0.46 -20.81
N SER A 589 -7.75 -0.53 -20.70
CA SER A 589 -8.63 -0.14 -21.82
C SER A 589 -8.57 1.36 -22.11
N PHE A 590 -8.49 2.19 -21.06
CA PHE A 590 -8.33 3.63 -21.21
C PHE A 590 -6.99 3.99 -21.84
N GLU A 591 -5.93 3.40 -21.32
CA GLU A 591 -4.59 3.64 -21.82
C GLU A 591 -4.46 3.29 -23.31
N LEU A 592 -5.03 2.17 -23.73
CA LEU A 592 -5.08 1.77 -25.14
C LEU A 592 -5.81 2.80 -26.00
N VAL A 593 -6.97 3.31 -25.57
CA VAL A 593 -7.74 4.31 -26.32
C VAL A 593 -6.97 5.64 -26.36
N ALA A 594 -6.43 6.09 -25.23
CA ALA A 594 -5.69 7.35 -25.14
C ALA A 594 -4.42 7.35 -26.00
N ARG A 595 -3.72 6.22 -26.11
CA ARG A 595 -2.54 6.04 -26.96
C ARG A 595 -2.84 6.12 -28.47
N ARG A 596 -4.10 5.91 -28.89
CA ARG A 596 -4.53 5.98 -30.30
C ARG A 596 -5.24 7.28 -30.65
N ALA A 597 -5.62 8.07 -29.63
CA ALA A 597 -6.33 9.32 -29.85
C ALA A 597 -5.39 10.40 -30.35
N LYS A 598 -5.54 10.85 -31.60
CA LYS A 598 -4.73 11.94 -32.20
C LYS A 598 -5.30 13.33 -31.93
N ALA A 599 -6.44 13.44 -31.24
CA ALA A 599 -7.13 14.69 -30.97
C ALA A 599 -6.19 15.75 -30.41
N LYS A 600 -6.22 16.96 -30.93
CA LYS A 600 -5.43 18.08 -30.42
C LYS A 600 -5.80 18.38 -28.96
N TYR A 601 -7.08 18.40 -28.66
CA TYR A 601 -7.60 18.73 -27.34
C TYR A 601 -8.00 17.49 -26.56
N ILE A 602 -7.53 17.37 -25.29
CA ILE A 602 -7.98 16.34 -24.36
C ILE A 602 -8.44 16.99 -23.05
N THR A 603 -9.67 16.73 -22.67
CA THR A 603 -10.27 17.20 -21.43
C THR A 603 -10.64 16.02 -20.54
N GLY A 604 -9.89 15.78 -19.46
CA GLY A 604 -10.24 14.82 -18.42
C GLY A 604 -11.12 15.47 -17.35
N LEU A 605 -12.20 14.81 -16.95
CA LEU A 605 -13.10 15.25 -15.89
C LEU A 605 -13.08 14.22 -14.75
N SER A 606 -12.95 14.67 -13.51
CA SER A 606 -12.97 13.77 -12.36
C SER A 606 -13.44 14.46 -11.09
N ALA A 607 -14.19 13.74 -10.26
CA ALA A 607 -14.51 14.18 -8.90
C ALA A 607 -13.34 13.92 -7.94
N THR A 608 -12.56 12.88 -8.19
CA THR A 608 -11.39 12.51 -7.41
C THR A 608 -10.26 12.16 -8.37
N VAL A 609 -9.10 12.79 -8.22
CA VAL A 609 -7.92 12.49 -9.06
C VAL A 609 -7.11 11.32 -8.54
N ALA A 610 -7.25 10.96 -7.26
CA ALA A 610 -6.63 9.79 -6.68
C ALA A 610 -7.41 8.51 -7.00
N ARG A 611 -6.70 7.40 -7.24
CA ARG A 611 -7.30 6.08 -7.46
C ARG A 611 -6.98 5.16 -6.28
N LYS A 612 -7.92 4.28 -5.92
CA LYS A 612 -7.74 3.29 -4.85
C LYS A 612 -6.56 2.33 -5.11
N ASP A 613 -6.29 2.02 -6.38
CA ASP A 613 -5.16 1.17 -6.79
C ASP A 613 -3.82 1.93 -6.86
N GLY A 614 -3.84 3.26 -6.83
CA GLY A 614 -2.65 4.11 -6.95
C GLY A 614 -2.17 4.34 -8.38
N HIS A 615 -2.91 3.88 -9.39
CA HIS A 615 -2.55 4.02 -10.82
C HIS A 615 -2.94 5.37 -11.43
N HIS A 616 -3.27 6.37 -10.60
CA HIS A 616 -3.63 7.71 -11.06
C HIS A 616 -2.54 8.43 -11.88
N PRO A 617 -1.22 8.16 -11.76
CA PRO A 617 -0.23 8.80 -12.64
C PRO A 617 -0.49 8.55 -14.13
N ILE A 618 -1.08 7.39 -14.50
CA ILE A 618 -1.45 7.09 -15.89
C ILE A 618 -2.44 8.13 -16.44
N ILE A 619 -3.38 8.59 -15.63
CA ILE A 619 -4.37 9.59 -16.04
C ILE A 619 -3.67 10.89 -16.45
N PHE A 620 -2.70 11.35 -15.66
CA PHE A 620 -1.97 12.57 -15.93
C PHE A 620 -1.01 12.41 -17.13
N MET A 621 -0.41 11.24 -17.28
CA MET A 621 0.43 10.93 -18.43
C MET A 621 -0.37 10.93 -19.74
N GLN A 622 -1.64 10.53 -19.73
CA GLN A 622 -2.49 10.45 -20.92
C GLN A 622 -3.32 11.73 -21.16
N CYS A 623 -3.97 12.27 -20.12
CA CYS A 623 -4.85 13.44 -20.24
C CYS A 623 -4.14 14.77 -20.00
N GLY A 624 -2.91 14.78 -19.49
CA GLY A 624 -2.23 15.97 -19.02
C GLY A 624 -2.44 16.24 -17.53
N PRO A 625 -1.72 17.23 -16.97
CA PRO A 625 -1.80 17.56 -15.54
C PRO A 625 -3.16 18.16 -15.14
N VAL A 626 -3.43 18.23 -13.83
CA VAL A 626 -4.58 18.94 -13.30
C VAL A 626 -4.40 20.44 -13.58
N ARG A 627 -5.28 21.03 -14.36
CA ARG A 627 -5.25 22.45 -14.72
C ARG A 627 -6.05 23.31 -13.77
N HIS A 628 -7.13 22.77 -13.23
CA HIS A 628 -7.93 23.43 -12.21
C HIS A 628 -8.42 22.43 -11.18
N ARG A 629 -8.38 22.82 -9.90
CA ARG A 629 -8.88 22.02 -8.78
C ARG A 629 -9.87 22.83 -7.98
N VAL A 630 -11.11 22.34 -7.89
CA VAL A 630 -12.16 22.97 -7.08
C VAL A 630 -11.94 22.61 -5.61
N ASP A 631 -11.88 23.60 -4.74
CA ASP A 631 -11.87 23.38 -3.29
C ASP A 631 -13.27 22.97 -2.80
N ALA A 632 -13.38 21.71 -2.37
CA ALA A 632 -14.64 21.16 -1.89
C ALA A 632 -15.17 21.87 -0.64
N LYS A 633 -14.28 22.35 0.26
CA LYS A 633 -14.68 23.10 1.47
C LYS A 633 -15.20 24.49 1.12
N ALA A 634 -14.51 25.20 0.23
CA ALA A 634 -14.97 26.49 -0.23
C ALA A 634 -16.32 26.36 -0.96
N GLN A 635 -16.49 25.35 -1.81
CA GLN A 635 -17.75 25.09 -2.48
C GLN A 635 -18.89 24.73 -1.52
N ALA A 636 -18.61 23.93 -0.47
CA ALA A 636 -19.61 23.59 0.55
C ALA A 636 -20.09 24.86 1.30
N ARG A 637 -19.17 25.75 1.66
CA ARG A 637 -19.51 27.03 2.31
C ARG A 637 -20.32 27.99 1.44
N ALA A 638 -20.14 27.92 0.13
CA ALA A 638 -20.87 28.75 -0.83
C ALA A 638 -22.31 28.25 -1.10
N ARG A 639 -22.68 27.05 -0.66
CA ARG A 639 -24.02 26.50 -0.84
C ARG A 639 -25.00 27.07 0.19
N PRO A 640 -26.29 27.22 -0.16
CA PRO A 640 -27.30 27.83 0.70
C PRO A 640 -27.85 26.87 1.77
N PHE A 641 -27.13 25.79 2.13
CA PHE A 641 -27.55 24.78 3.11
C PHE A 641 -26.37 24.26 3.90
N ASP A 642 -26.63 23.89 5.16
CA ASP A 642 -25.66 23.30 6.06
C ASP A 642 -25.31 21.87 5.70
N HIS A 643 -24.06 21.45 6.01
CA HIS A 643 -23.56 20.11 5.77
C HIS A 643 -23.25 19.43 7.11
N ARG A 644 -24.07 18.45 7.51
CA ARG A 644 -23.96 17.81 8.83
C ARG A 644 -23.83 16.28 8.73
N VAL A 645 -22.99 15.69 9.57
CA VAL A 645 -22.91 14.25 9.78
C VAL A 645 -23.37 13.93 11.19
N MET A 646 -24.41 13.13 11.30
CA MET A 646 -24.92 12.58 12.55
C MET A 646 -24.18 11.26 12.84
N VAL A 647 -23.23 11.29 13.75
CA VAL A 647 -22.49 10.09 14.16
C VAL A 647 -23.38 9.27 15.11
N ARG A 648 -23.62 8.00 14.74
CA ARG A 648 -24.44 7.04 15.50
C ARG A 648 -23.57 5.88 15.98
N PRO A 649 -22.98 5.93 17.20
CA PRO A 649 -22.25 4.79 17.74
C PRO A 649 -23.15 3.59 17.92
N THR A 650 -22.70 2.40 17.48
CA THR A 650 -23.44 1.15 17.60
C THR A 650 -22.85 0.23 18.66
N ALA A 651 -23.68 -0.68 19.19
CA ALA A 651 -23.25 -1.73 20.11
C ALA A 651 -22.69 -2.97 19.39
N PHE A 652 -22.57 -2.96 18.08
CA PHE A 652 -22.14 -4.11 17.29
C PHE A 652 -20.78 -4.65 17.73
N ARG A 653 -20.70 -5.98 17.91
CA ARG A 653 -19.48 -6.72 18.27
C ARG A 653 -19.36 -7.94 17.36
N SER A 654 -18.14 -8.33 17.02
CA SER A 654 -17.87 -9.55 16.28
C SER A 654 -17.04 -10.51 17.13
N ALA A 655 -17.44 -11.79 17.13
CA ALA A 655 -16.73 -12.87 17.80
C ALA A 655 -15.54 -13.44 16.98
N SER A 656 -15.11 -12.77 15.91
CA SER A 656 -14.09 -13.28 15.00
C SER A 656 -12.71 -13.32 15.66
N GLU A 657 -12.13 -14.51 15.77
CA GLU A 657 -10.74 -14.70 16.15
C GLU A 657 -9.79 -14.18 15.06
N ALA A 658 -8.71 -13.49 15.47
CA ALA A 658 -7.78 -12.72 14.64
C ALA A 658 -6.86 -13.54 13.69
N ASN A 659 -7.28 -14.68 13.17
CA ASN A 659 -6.45 -15.60 12.37
C ASN A 659 -6.87 -15.79 10.91
N ALA A 660 -7.88 -15.07 10.43
CA ALA A 660 -8.36 -15.20 9.04
C ALA A 660 -7.70 -14.18 8.10
N ASP A 661 -7.69 -14.48 6.81
CA ASP A 661 -7.37 -13.52 5.76
C ASP A 661 -8.25 -12.26 5.91
N ALA A 662 -7.65 -11.08 5.91
CA ALA A 662 -8.36 -9.80 6.11
C ALA A 662 -9.56 -9.60 5.17
N ARG A 663 -9.55 -10.22 4.00
CA ARG A 663 -10.67 -10.19 3.06
C ARG A 663 -11.80 -11.12 3.49
N ALA A 664 -11.47 -12.30 3.98
CA ALA A 664 -12.45 -13.25 4.51
C ALA A 664 -13.06 -12.72 5.80
N GLU A 665 -12.25 -12.14 6.69
CA GLU A 665 -12.70 -11.45 7.90
C GLU A 665 -13.68 -10.31 7.57
N PHE A 666 -13.36 -9.44 6.61
CA PHE A 666 -14.27 -8.39 6.19
C PHE A 666 -15.58 -8.90 5.60
N GLN A 667 -15.57 -10.03 4.88
CA GLN A 667 -16.79 -10.67 4.37
C GLN A 667 -17.67 -11.16 5.51
N GLN A 668 -17.10 -11.83 6.50
CA GLN A 668 -17.80 -12.33 7.70
C GLN A 668 -18.36 -11.16 8.53
N LEU A 669 -17.59 -10.09 8.71
CA LEU A 669 -18.07 -8.86 9.37
C LEU A 669 -19.27 -8.25 8.64
N CYS A 670 -19.22 -8.18 7.32
CA CYS A 670 -20.35 -7.68 6.54
C CYS A 670 -21.59 -8.57 6.66
N GLU A 671 -21.44 -9.90 6.73
CA GLU A 671 -22.55 -10.83 6.96
C GLU A 671 -23.15 -10.64 8.38
N ALA A 672 -22.31 -10.50 9.38
CA ALA A 672 -22.74 -10.23 10.75
C ALA A 672 -23.50 -8.89 10.85
N LEU A 673 -23.04 -7.83 10.19
CA LEU A 673 -23.71 -6.52 10.16
C LEU A 673 -25.09 -6.58 9.49
N VAL A 674 -25.28 -7.42 8.47
CA VAL A 674 -26.58 -7.61 7.79
C VAL A 674 -27.63 -8.11 8.79
N HIS A 675 -27.24 -9.00 9.71
CA HIS A 675 -28.14 -9.69 10.62
C HIS A 675 -28.17 -9.08 12.04
N ASP A 676 -27.47 -8.00 12.31
CA ASP A 676 -27.51 -7.33 13.62
C ASP A 676 -28.83 -6.58 13.80
N GLY A 677 -29.73 -7.17 14.58
CA GLY A 677 -31.08 -6.64 14.79
C GLY A 677 -31.10 -5.28 15.50
N ALA A 678 -30.23 -5.06 16.48
CA ALA A 678 -30.17 -3.81 17.23
C ALA A 678 -29.71 -2.65 16.35
N ARG A 679 -28.69 -2.89 15.52
CA ARG A 679 -28.18 -1.92 14.57
C ARG A 679 -29.21 -1.58 13.47
N ASN A 680 -29.86 -2.60 12.94
CA ASN A 680 -30.92 -2.43 11.92
C ASN A 680 -32.14 -1.68 12.49
N ALA A 681 -32.54 -1.95 13.73
CA ALA A 681 -33.60 -1.18 14.39
C ALA A 681 -33.22 0.29 14.54
N MET A 682 -31.99 0.61 14.99
CA MET A 682 -31.47 1.99 15.08
C MET A 682 -31.54 2.71 13.73
N ILE A 683 -31.18 2.02 12.64
CA ILE A 683 -31.28 2.59 11.28
C ILE A 683 -32.73 2.91 10.92
N CYS A 684 -33.66 1.99 11.19
CA CYS A 684 -35.07 2.15 10.90
C CYS A 684 -35.70 3.28 11.72
N ASP A 685 -35.36 3.39 13.00
CA ASP A 685 -35.86 4.46 13.89
C ASP A 685 -35.37 5.84 13.41
N ASP A 686 -34.10 5.95 13.03
CA ASP A 686 -33.52 7.19 12.49
C ASP A 686 -34.18 7.57 11.14
N VAL A 687 -34.46 6.60 10.26
CA VAL A 687 -35.20 6.81 9.01
C VAL A 687 -36.63 7.28 9.28
N ALA A 688 -37.33 6.64 10.21
CA ALA A 688 -38.67 7.03 10.59
C ALA A 688 -38.72 8.44 11.20
N SER A 689 -37.72 8.82 12.00
CA SER A 689 -37.58 10.20 12.51
C SER A 689 -37.36 11.20 11.39
N CYS A 690 -36.49 10.89 10.44
CA CYS A 690 -36.22 11.68 9.25
C CYS A 690 -37.48 11.93 8.42
N LEU A 691 -38.30 10.91 8.21
CA LEU A 691 -39.59 11.05 7.48
C LEU A 691 -40.60 11.96 8.22
N ARG A 692 -40.67 11.86 9.54
CA ARG A 692 -41.51 12.74 10.36
C ARG A 692 -41.07 14.22 10.30
N GLU A 693 -39.79 14.48 10.05
CA GLU A 693 -39.27 15.81 9.80
C GLU A 693 -39.51 16.28 8.35
N GLY A 694 -40.20 15.49 7.52
CA GLY A 694 -40.48 15.82 6.12
C GLY A 694 -39.28 15.76 5.18
N ARG A 695 -38.20 15.02 5.58
CA ARG A 695 -36.99 14.92 4.78
C ARG A 695 -37.06 13.81 3.75
N HIS A 696 -36.14 13.82 2.78
CA HIS A 696 -36.04 12.84 1.68
C HIS A 696 -34.84 11.90 1.87
N PRO A 697 -35.05 10.75 2.55
CA PRO A 697 -33.98 9.85 2.90
C PRO A 697 -33.54 8.93 1.77
N LEU A 698 -32.22 8.75 1.68
CA LEU A 698 -31.54 7.76 0.87
C LEU A 698 -30.78 6.80 1.80
N VAL A 699 -31.11 5.52 1.80
CA VAL A 699 -30.41 4.49 2.56
C VAL A 699 -29.48 3.70 1.64
N LEU A 700 -28.17 3.69 1.96
CA LEU A 700 -27.15 2.97 1.20
C LEU A 700 -26.63 1.74 1.91
N THR A 701 -26.61 0.64 1.19
CA THR A 701 -25.93 -0.61 1.60
C THR A 701 -25.12 -1.18 0.45
N GLU A 702 -24.11 -2.00 0.76
CA GLU A 702 -23.30 -2.70 -0.25
C GLU A 702 -23.78 -4.13 -0.51
N ARG A 703 -24.81 -4.60 0.24
CA ARG A 703 -25.32 -5.96 0.18
C ARG A 703 -26.81 -5.98 -0.20
N THR A 704 -27.14 -6.79 -1.21
CA THR A 704 -28.54 -6.97 -1.67
C THR A 704 -29.41 -7.62 -0.60
N GLU A 705 -28.84 -8.52 0.21
CA GLU A 705 -29.52 -9.13 1.34
C GLU A 705 -29.88 -8.08 2.41
N HIS A 706 -28.94 -7.23 2.79
CA HIS A 706 -29.18 -6.14 3.74
C HIS A 706 -30.23 -5.16 3.22
N LEU A 707 -30.21 -4.89 1.93
CA LEU A 707 -31.24 -4.05 1.27
C LEU A 707 -32.63 -4.66 1.47
N ALA A 708 -32.79 -5.99 1.33
CA ALA A 708 -34.06 -6.67 1.54
C ALA A 708 -34.52 -6.63 3.01
N VAL A 709 -33.58 -6.87 3.95
CA VAL A 709 -33.85 -6.82 5.41
C VAL A 709 -34.33 -5.42 5.82
N LEU A 710 -33.59 -4.37 5.45
CA LEU A 710 -33.94 -2.99 5.80
C LEU A 710 -35.26 -2.55 5.10
N ALA A 711 -35.49 -2.95 3.87
CA ALA A 711 -36.72 -2.61 3.18
C ALA A 711 -37.95 -3.17 3.91
N THR A 712 -37.93 -4.45 4.28
CA THR A 712 -39.01 -5.08 5.05
C THR A 712 -39.24 -4.38 6.40
N ALA A 713 -38.17 -4.07 7.12
CA ALA A 713 -38.26 -3.38 8.40
C ALA A 713 -38.82 -1.96 8.26
N ILE A 714 -38.37 -1.17 7.27
CA ILE A 714 -38.87 0.18 7.02
C ILE A 714 -40.33 0.18 6.57
N GLU A 715 -40.76 -0.78 5.72
CA GLU A 715 -42.15 -0.97 5.32
C GLU A 715 -43.07 -1.28 6.52
N GLN A 716 -42.57 -2.05 7.51
CA GLN A 716 -43.28 -2.32 8.77
C GLN A 716 -43.49 -1.06 9.62
N HIS A 717 -42.63 -0.05 9.50
CA HIS A 717 -42.82 1.26 10.11
C HIS A 717 -43.79 2.18 9.32
N GLY A 718 -44.43 1.66 8.29
CA GLY A 718 -45.42 2.38 7.52
C GLY A 718 -44.89 3.30 6.42
N ALA A 719 -43.62 3.19 6.07
CA ALA A 719 -43.03 3.99 4.97
C ALA A 719 -43.08 3.24 3.64
N SER A 720 -43.23 3.97 2.55
CA SER A 720 -43.09 3.44 1.19
C SER A 720 -41.61 3.30 0.82
N VAL A 721 -41.21 2.19 0.19
CA VAL A 721 -39.81 1.91 -0.15
C VAL A 721 -39.59 1.71 -1.63
N VAL A 722 -38.74 2.49 -2.24
CA VAL A 722 -38.24 2.27 -3.59
C VAL A 722 -36.86 1.64 -3.55
N ARG A 723 -36.72 0.46 -4.16
CA ARG A 723 -35.46 -0.34 -4.12
C ARG A 723 -34.72 -0.18 -5.46
N LEU A 724 -33.45 0.22 -5.40
CA LEU A 724 -32.56 0.37 -6.56
C LEU A 724 -31.29 -0.47 -6.38
N GLN A 725 -31.14 -1.50 -7.21
CA GLN A 725 -29.99 -2.42 -7.14
C GLN A 725 -29.48 -2.81 -8.53
N GLY A 726 -28.23 -3.26 -8.59
CA GLY A 726 -27.63 -3.80 -9.80
C GLY A 726 -28.37 -5.06 -10.29
N GLY A 727 -28.49 -5.22 -11.61
CA GLY A 727 -29.14 -6.39 -12.21
C GLY A 727 -30.67 -6.27 -12.40
N MET A 728 -31.28 -5.16 -12.03
CA MET A 728 -32.70 -4.91 -12.30
C MET A 728 -33.00 -4.89 -13.80
N GLY A 729 -34.04 -5.59 -14.20
CA GLY A 729 -34.54 -5.52 -15.59
C GLY A 729 -35.07 -4.12 -15.95
N LYS A 730 -35.04 -3.75 -17.22
CA LYS A 730 -35.43 -2.42 -17.69
C LYS A 730 -36.84 -1.99 -17.23
N ASN A 731 -37.79 -2.92 -17.22
CA ASN A 731 -39.16 -2.63 -16.79
C ASN A 731 -39.24 -2.40 -15.27
N ALA A 732 -38.55 -3.19 -14.47
CA ALA A 732 -38.50 -3.03 -13.02
C ALA A 732 -37.83 -1.70 -12.61
N LEU A 733 -36.76 -1.32 -13.31
CA LEU A 733 -36.09 -0.04 -13.09
C LEU A 733 -37.01 1.14 -13.46
N ARG A 734 -37.75 1.04 -14.59
CA ARG A 734 -38.71 2.09 -15.01
C ARG A 734 -39.79 2.25 -13.95
N ILE A 735 -40.41 1.16 -13.51
CA ILE A 735 -41.46 1.20 -12.46
C ILE A 735 -40.92 1.83 -11.17
N ALA A 736 -39.71 1.49 -10.77
CA ALA A 736 -39.07 2.08 -9.58
C ALA A 736 -38.83 3.60 -9.74
N LEU A 737 -38.39 4.05 -10.91
CA LEU A 737 -38.22 5.48 -11.23
C LEU A 737 -39.52 6.23 -11.38
N ASP A 738 -40.56 5.62 -12.01
CA ASP A 738 -41.89 6.20 -12.12
C ASP A 738 -42.53 6.36 -10.73
N GLY A 739 -42.28 5.41 -9.81
CA GLY A 739 -42.70 5.49 -8.42
C GLY A 739 -42.07 6.66 -7.65
N LEU A 740 -40.81 7.00 -7.96
CA LEU A 740 -40.13 8.18 -7.38
C LEU A 740 -40.74 9.49 -7.88
N ALA A 741 -41.37 9.51 -9.08
CA ALA A 741 -41.97 10.69 -9.66
C ALA A 741 -43.40 10.96 -9.15
N ALA A 742 -44.15 9.91 -8.74
CA ALA A 742 -45.58 9.97 -8.48
C ALA A 742 -45.92 10.45 -7.05
N GLU A 743 -45.29 10.02 -6.02
CA GLU A 743 -45.57 10.38 -4.61
C GLU A 743 -44.32 10.35 -3.74
N ARG A 744 -44.04 11.49 -3.10
CA ARG A 744 -42.80 11.65 -2.31
C ARG A 744 -43.01 11.78 -0.80
N THR A 745 -44.26 11.86 -0.36
CA THR A 745 -44.59 11.86 1.05
C THR A 745 -44.36 10.47 1.64
N ASN A 746 -43.59 10.40 2.71
CA ASN A 746 -43.28 9.15 3.40
C ASN A 746 -42.54 8.08 2.56
N LEU A 747 -41.66 8.51 1.65
CA LEU A 747 -40.92 7.67 0.71
C LEU A 747 -39.45 7.55 1.09
N VAL A 748 -38.94 6.33 1.12
CA VAL A 748 -37.51 6.01 1.37
C VAL A 748 -36.91 5.42 0.10
N LEU A 749 -35.79 5.98 -0.32
CA LEU A 749 -34.98 5.40 -1.39
C LEU A 749 -33.94 4.46 -0.80
N LEU A 750 -34.04 3.15 -1.07
CA LEU A 750 -33.01 2.17 -0.74
C LEU A 750 -32.18 1.81 -1.98
N ALA A 751 -30.86 1.94 -1.88
CA ALA A 751 -30.00 1.64 -3.01
C ALA A 751 -28.74 0.88 -2.60
N THR A 752 -28.22 0.07 -3.55
CA THR A 752 -26.83 -0.44 -3.41
C THR A 752 -25.86 0.64 -3.87
N GLY A 753 -24.76 0.81 -3.15
CA GLY A 753 -23.75 1.82 -3.45
C GLY A 753 -23.21 1.74 -4.87
N ARG A 754 -23.12 0.54 -5.42
CA ARG A 754 -22.69 0.29 -6.80
C ARG A 754 -23.69 0.83 -7.84
N PHE A 755 -24.99 0.84 -7.53
CA PHE A 755 -26.01 1.40 -8.42
C PHE A 755 -26.05 2.93 -8.35
N LEU A 756 -25.93 3.46 -7.13
CA LEU A 756 -26.07 4.89 -6.88
C LEU A 756 -24.79 5.67 -7.23
N GLY A 757 -23.62 5.03 -7.14
CA GLY A 757 -22.30 5.67 -7.27
C GLY A 757 -22.13 6.50 -8.52
N GLU A 758 -22.82 6.16 -9.62
CA GLU A 758 -22.65 6.81 -10.91
C GLU A 758 -23.96 6.80 -11.71
N GLY A 759 -24.49 7.97 -12.01
CA GLY A 759 -25.58 8.15 -12.94
C GLY A 759 -26.96 8.35 -12.34
N PHE A 760 -27.19 8.17 -11.04
CA PHE A 760 -28.46 8.54 -10.40
C PHE A 760 -28.43 10.00 -9.94
N ASP A 761 -29.43 10.79 -10.27
CA ASP A 761 -29.49 12.20 -9.94
C ASP A 761 -30.90 12.59 -9.49
N ASP A 762 -31.06 12.95 -8.22
CA ASP A 762 -32.29 13.45 -7.64
C ASP A 762 -32.02 14.68 -6.76
N PRO A 763 -32.45 15.88 -7.18
CA PRO A 763 -32.19 17.12 -6.46
C PRO A 763 -32.85 17.22 -5.10
N GLN A 764 -33.92 16.47 -4.83
CA GLN A 764 -34.67 16.55 -3.57
C GLN A 764 -33.99 15.81 -2.42
N LEU A 765 -33.14 14.84 -2.71
CA LEU A 765 -32.42 14.08 -1.67
C LEU A 765 -31.61 15.00 -0.76
N ASP A 766 -31.91 14.97 0.54
CA ASP A 766 -31.27 15.81 1.56
C ASP A 766 -30.67 15.01 2.71
N THR A 767 -31.01 13.73 2.84
CA THR A 767 -30.51 12.89 3.93
C THR A 767 -29.98 11.55 3.42
N LEU A 768 -28.78 11.16 3.86
CA LEU A 768 -28.10 9.93 3.52
C LEU A 768 -27.88 9.08 4.76
N PHE A 769 -28.26 7.81 4.71
CA PHE A 769 -27.99 6.80 5.73
C PHE A 769 -26.94 5.80 5.19
N LEU A 770 -25.77 5.75 5.80
CA LEU A 770 -24.74 4.78 5.47
C LEU A 770 -24.93 3.49 6.28
N ALA A 771 -25.80 2.62 5.79
CA ALA A 771 -26.15 1.38 6.48
C ALA A 771 -25.01 0.34 6.48
N MET A 772 -24.03 0.44 5.59
CA MET A 772 -22.83 -0.41 5.56
C MET A 772 -21.56 0.42 5.56
N PRO A 773 -20.49 -0.09 6.22
CA PRO A 773 -19.22 0.63 6.32
C PRO A 773 -18.51 0.76 4.97
N VAL A 774 -18.10 1.98 4.64
CA VAL A 774 -17.29 2.35 3.48
C VAL A 774 -15.99 2.96 3.98
N SER A 775 -14.86 2.67 3.34
CA SER A 775 -13.54 3.15 3.81
C SER A 775 -12.86 4.16 2.90
N TRP A 776 -13.28 4.27 1.63
CA TRP A 776 -12.56 5.09 0.67
C TRP A 776 -13.17 6.49 0.53
N ARG A 777 -12.31 7.53 0.69
CA ARG A 777 -12.71 8.94 0.60
C ARG A 777 -13.43 9.29 -0.71
N GLY A 778 -12.96 8.73 -1.85
CA GLY A 778 -13.58 8.94 -3.14
C GLY A 778 -15.02 8.46 -3.21
N THR A 779 -15.31 7.30 -2.59
CA THR A 779 -16.67 6.77 -2.50
C THR A 779 -17.56 7.67 -1.64
N ILE A 780 -17.04 8.13 -0.49
CA ILE A 780 -17.77 9.08 0.38
C ILE A 780 -18.08 10.37 -0.39
N ALA A 781 -17.09 10.97 -1.05
CA ALA A 781 -17.29 12.19 -1.83
C ALA A 781 -18.35 12.03 -2.94
N GLN A 782 -18.43 10.84 -3.56
CA GLN A 782 -19.47 10.51 -4.54
C GLN A 782 -20.86 10.39 -3.90
N TYR A 783 -20.97 9.72 -2.75
CA TYR A 783 -22.25 9.49 -2.07
C TYR A 783 -22.82 10.79 -1.49
N VAL A 784 -22.01 11.52 -0.70
CA VAL A 784 -22.45 12.80 -0.15
C VAL A 784 -22.69 13.85 -1.24
N GLY A 785 -21.95 13.77 -2.33
CA GLY A 785 -22.15 14.64 -3.50
C GLY A 785 -23.52 14.52 -4.16
N ARG A 786 -24.27 13.43 -3.93
CA ARG A 786 -25.66 13.30 -4.42
C ARG A 786 -26.62 14.22 -3.67
N LEU A 787 -26.32 14.53 -2.41
CA LEU A 787 -27.10 15.47 -1.60
C LEU A 787 -26.84 16.94 -1.99
N HIS A 788 -25.75 17.21 -2.70
CA HIS A 788 -25.28 18.59 -2.96
C HIS A 788 -26.00 19.28 -4.12
N ARG A 789 -27.01 18.66 -4.75
CA ARG A 789 -27.85 19.30 -5.76
C ARG A 789 -28.68 20.40 -5.13
N LEU A 790 -28.70 21.55 -5.80
CA LEU A 790 -29.56 22.68 -5.39
C LEU A 790 -31.02 22.32 -5.61
N HIS A 791 -31.85 22.58 -4.63
CA HIS A 791 -33.29 22.44 -4.66
C HIS A 791 -33.95 23.48 -3.76
N GLU A 792 -35.03 24.06 -4.17
CA GLU A 792 -35.80 25.01 -3.38
C GLU A 792 -36.29 24.35 -2.09
N GLY A 793 -36.16 25.07 -0.96
CA GLY A 793 -36.50 24.53 0.37
C GLY A 793 -35.45 23.68 1.08
N LYS A 794 -34.33 23.38 0.44
CA LYS A 794 -33.21 22.63 1.08
C LYS A 794 -32.39 23.59 1.94
N SER A 795 -32.49 23.48 3.28
CA SER A 795 -31.74 24.28 4.24
C SER A 795 -30.55 23.51 4.87
N GLU A 796 -30.58 22.19 4.81
CA GLU A 796 -29.56 21.31 5.41
C GLU A 796 -29.44 19.99 4.64
N VAL A 797 -28.23 19.47 4.51
CA VAL A 797 -27.96 18.11 4.08
C VAL A 797 -27.37 17.32 5.24
N ARG A 798 -27.94 16.11 5.48
CA ARG A 798 -27.60 15.27 6.62
C ARG A 798 -27.05 13.91 6.19
N VAL A 799 -26.00 13.44 6.86
CA VAL A 799 -25.50 12.07 6.70
C VAL A 799 -25.56 11.37 8.05
N TYR A 800 -26.23 10.25 8.13
CA TYR A 800 -26.20 9.36 9.28
C TYR A 800 -25.11 8.32 9.08
N ASP A 801 -24.10 8.33 9.94
CA ASP A 801 -22.97 7.40 9.90
C ASP A 801 -23.00 6.51 11.14
N TYR A 802 -23.22 5.19 10.93
CA TYR A 802 -23.26 4.19 11.97
C TYR A 802 -21.84 3.72 12.29
N ALA A 803 -21.32 4.19 13.42
CA ALA A 803 -19.95 3.98 13.85
C ALA A 803 -19.83 2.71 14.69
N ASP A 804 -19.41 1.61 14.05
CA ASP A 804 -19.22 0.29 14.68
C ASP A 804 -17.83 0.22 15.35
N LEU A 805 -17.65 0.97 16.45
CA LEU A 805 -16.36 1.28 17.07
C LEU A 805 -15.72 0.10 17.82
N ASN A 806 -16.49 -0.95 18.17
CA ASN A 806 -15.96 -2.13 18.90
C ASN A 806 -15.16 -3.10 18.03
N VAL A 807 -15.25 -2.95 16.72
CA VAL A 807 -14.51 -3.77 15.77
C VAL A 807 -13.37 -2.94 15.19
N PRO A 808 -12.09 -3.27 15.47
CA PRO A 808 -10.95 -2.45 15.10
C PRO A 808 -10.85 -2.12 13.61
N MET A 809 -11.29 -3.04 12.75
CA MET A 809 -11.34 -2.81 11.30
C MET A 809 -12.38 -1.76 10.93
N LEU A 810 -13.59 -1.87 11.49
CA LEU A 810 -14.71 -0.96 11.19
C LEU A 810 -14.47 0.43 11.77
N ALA A 811 -13.82 0.50 12.92
CA ALA A 811 -13.41 1.75 13.56
C ALA A 811 -12.42 2.53 12.70
N ARG A 812 -11.39 1.86 12.15
CA ARG A 812 -10.46 2.47 11.18
C ARG A 812 -11.18 2.94 9.91
N MET A 813 -12.20 2.20 9.46
CA MET A 813 -13.01 2.61 8.32
C MET A 813 -13.85 3.86 8.63
N PHE A 814 -14.43 3.94 9.83
CA PHE A 814 -15.16 5.12 10.30
C PHE A 814 -14.27 6.36 10.33
N GLU A 815 -13.07 6.22 10.85
CA GLU A 815 -12.08 7.26 10.91
C GLU A 815 -11.74 7.85 9.53
N ARG A 816 -11.49 6.99 8.53
CA ARG A 816 -11.27 7.41 7.15
C ARG A 816 -12.49 8.12 6.55
N ARG A 817 -13.71 7.75 7.00
CA ARG A 817 -14.93 8.45 6.60
C ARG A 817 -14.98 9.85 7.20
N CYS A 818 -14.61 10.01 8.47
CA CYS A 818 -14.55 11.33 9.11
C CYS A 818 -13.65 12.29 8.35
N GLU A 819 -12.46 11.83 7.95
CA GLU A 819 -11.56 12.63 7.10
C GLU A 819 -12.18 12.98 5.74
N GLY A 820 -12.95 12.04 5.16
CA GLY A 820 -13.67 12.25 3.91
C GLY A 820 -14.78 13.32 4.05
N TYR A 821 -15.52 13.30 5.15
CA TYR A 821 -16.55 14.31 5.46
C TYR A 821 -15.96 15.69 5.66
N GLU A 822 -14.88 15.78 6.41
CA GLU A 822 -14.17 17.06 6.61
C GLU A 822 -13.63 17.62 5.30
N ALA A 823 -13.05 16.76 4.47
CA ALA A 823 -12.56 17.16 3.15
C ALA A 823 -13.72 17.66 2.25
N ALA A 824 -14.95 17.17 2.45
CA ALA A 824 -16.15 17.58 1.74
C ALA A 824 -16.87 18.78 2.38
N GLY A 825 -16.37 19.28 3.52
CA GLY A 825 -16.92 20.46 4.21
C GLY A 825 -18.06 20.17 5.18
N TYR A 826 -18.22 18.91 5.63
CA TYR A 826 -19.25 18.54 6.62
C TYR A 826 -18.78 18.77 8.04
N SER A 827 -19.71 19.17 8.92
CA SER A 827 -19.52 19.20 10.37
C SER A 827 -19.98 17.87 10.99
N LEU A 828 -19.17 17.30 11.87
CA LEU A 828 -19.49 16.05 12.56
C LEU A 828 -20.22 16.37 13.88
N LEU A 829 -21.37 15.72 14.11
CA LEU A 829 -22.21 15.90 15.29
C LEU A 829 -22.40 14.57 16.01
N LEU A 830 -22.32 14.60 17.34
CA LEU A 830 -22.64 13.47 18.20
C LEU A 830 -24.04 13.61 18.82
N PRO A 831 -24.74 12.49 19.13
CA PRO A 831 -26.02 12.59 19.82
C PRO A 831 -25.87 13.18 21.23
N ALA A 832 -26.82 13.99 21.63
CA ALA A 832 -26.83 14.69 22.93
C ALA A 832 -26.79 13.73 24.15
N SER A 833 -27.30 12.51 24.01
CA SER A 833 -27.26 11.47 25.04
C SER A 833 -25.81 11.03 25.40
N ALA A 834 -24.81 11.44 24.64
CA ALA A 834 -23.41 11.14 24.92
C ALA A 834 -22.82 11.99 26.07
N VAL A 835 -23.43 13.13 26.45
CA VAL A 835 -22.93 14.01 27.50
C VAL A 835 -24.01 14.32 28.55
N PRO A 836 -23.84 13.92 29.80
CA PRO A 836 -24.78 14.25 30.87
C PRO A 836 -24.94 15.78 31.05
N GLY A 837 -26.16 16.28 31.03
CA GLY A 837 -26.46 17.71 31.23
C GLY A 837 -26.48 18.57 29.97
N TRP A 838 -26.23 18.00 28.80
CA TRP A 838 -26.41 18.70 27.53
C TRP A 838 -27.89 18.66 27.10
N PRO A 839 -28.43 19.75 26.51
CA PRO A 839 -29.81 19.76 26.05
C PRO A 839 -30.11 18.62 25.07
N PRO A 840 -31.19 17.84 25.26
CA PRO A 840 -31.42 16.61 24.47
C PRO A 840 -31.58 16.82 22.95
N ASP A 841 -31.93 18.06 22.56
CA ASP A 841 -32.21 18.39 21.16
C ASP A 841 -31.06 19.11 20.44
N VAL A 842 -29.93 19.32 21.11
CA VAL A 842 -28.78 20.06 20.54
C VAL A 842 -27.63 19.07 20.28
N PRO A 843 -27.29 18.78 19.01
CA PRO A 843 -26.11 17.96 18.69
C PRO A 843 -24.81 18.61 19.16
N LEU A 844 -23.90 17.82 19.67
CA LEU A 844 -22.58 18.26 20.10
C LEU A 844 -21.66 18.50 18.91
N PRO A 845 -21.12 19.69 18.69
CA PRO A 845 -20.10 19.90 17.69
C PRO A 845 -18.78 19.23 18.13
N ILE A 846 -18.16 18.49 17.23
CA ILE A 846 -16.81 17.95 17.44
C ILE A 846 -15.82 19.04 17.01
N ASP A 847 -15.05 19.58 17.96
CA ASP A 847 -14.07 20.62 17.69
C ASP A 847 -12.94 20.11 16.77
N PRO A 848 -12.65 20.81 15.65
CA PRO A 848 -11.58 20.41 14.73
C PRO A 848 -10.16 20.44 15.31
N GLU A 849 -9.85 21.30 16.28
CA GLU A 849 -8.51 21.36 16.88
C GLU A 849 -8.25 20.16 17.82
N TRP A 850 -9.27 19.70 18.49
CA TRP A 850 -9.23 18.53 19.35
C TRP A 850 -9.03 17.22 18.58
N LYS A 851 -9.39 17.18 17.31
CA LYS A 851 -9.35 15.99 16.47
C LYS A 851 -7.95 15.42 16.25
N ARG A 852 -6.91 16.26 16.21
CA ARG A 852 -5.59 15.78 15.78
C ARG A 852 -4.92 14.85 16.79
N ASP A 853 -4.96 15.21 18.06
CA ASP A 853 -4.28 14.41 19.09
C ASP A 853 -5.18 13.33 19.67
N TYR A 854 -6.47 13.63 19.77
CA TYR A 854 -7.45 12.71 20.34
C TYR A 854 -7.86 11.61 19.38
N ALA A 855 -8.06 11.93 18.08
CA ALA A 855 -8.32 10.94 17.06
C ALA A 855 -7.18 9.94 16.95
N ALA A 856 -5.91 10.37 17.09
CA ALA A 856 -4.77 9.46 17.09
C ALA A 856 -4.76 8.53 18.32
N SER A 857 -5.21 8.99 19.47
CA SER A 857 -5.26 8.22 20.72
C SER A 857 -6.47 7.28 20.77
N VAL A 858 -7.65 7.76 20.35
CA VAL A 858 -8.84 6.91 20.13
C VAL A 858 -8.58 5.86 19.07
N ARG A 859 -7.86 6.20 18.00
CA ARG A 859 -7.41 5.26 16.94
C ARG A 859 -6.57 4.13 17.49
N ARG A 860 -5.61 4.44 18.36
CA ARG A 860 -4.76 3.42 18.98
C ARG A 860 -5.57 2.50 19.89
N LEU A 861 -6.44 3.05 20.69
CA LEU A 861 -7.27 2.31 21.62
C LEU A 861 -8.27 1.39 20.92
N ILE A 862 -8.91 1.86 19.87
CA ILE A 862 -9.83 1.08 19.06
C ILE A 862 -9.08 0.04 18.21
N ARG A 863 -7.89 0.37 17.68
CA ARG A 863 -7.04 -0.57 16.95
C ARG A 863 -6.65 -1.78 17.80
N ASP A 864 -6.63 -1.61 19.09
CA ASP A 864 -6.04 -2.54 20.03
C ASP A 864 -7.07 -3.30 20.89
N GLY A 865 -8.36 -3.26 20.53
CA GLY A 865 -9.38 -4.15 21.08
C GLY A 865 -10.14 -3.64 22.30
N VAL A 866 -10.24 -2.34 22.48
CA VAL A 866 -10.99 -1.71 23.59
C VAL A 866 -12.51 -1.87 23.38
N ASN A 867 -13.23 -2.21 24.44
CA ASN A 867 -14.68 -2.45 24.40
C ASN A 867 -15.51 -1.14 24.29
N ASN A 868 -16.82 -1.26 24.02
CA ASN A 868 -17.70 -0.12 23.74
C ASN A 868 -17.73 0.95 24.82
N GLU A 869 -17.74 0.56 26.08
CA GLU A 869 -17.81 1.50 27.21
C GLU A 869 -16.59 2.42 27.21
N LEU A 870 -15.46 1.93 26.74
CA LEU A 870 -14.21 2.67 26.65
C LEU A 870 -14.15 3.57 25.42
N ALA A 871 -14.62 3.14 24.25
CA ALA A 871 -14.75 3.98 23.07
C ALA A 871 -15.77 5.11 23.33
N ASP A 872 -16.88 4.81 23.98
CA ASP A 872 -17.91 5.76 24.42
C ASP A 872 -17.35 6.75 25.46
N LEU A 873 -16.56 6.27 26.41
CA LEU A 873 -15.88 7.12 27.39
C LEU A 873 -14.87 8.04 26.71
N PHE A 874 -14.13 7.56 25.73
CA PHE A 874 -13.18 8.37 24.95
C PHE A 874 -13.86 9.44 24.11
N VAL A 875 -14.95 9.10 23.45
CA VAL A 875 -15.75 10.06 22.68
C VAL A 875 -16.34 11.11 23.63
N ARG A 876 -16.81 10.71 24.82
CA ARG A 876 -17.33 11.66 25.84
C ARG A 876 -16.25 12.58 26.43
N VAL A 877 -15.03 12.03 26.62
CA VAL A 877 -13.87 12.79 27.13
C VAL A 877 -13.31 13.70 26.04
N ALA A 878 -13.30 13.23 24.77
CA ALA A 878 -12.83 14.01 23.64
C ALA A 878 -13.70 15.22 23.32
N CYS A 879 -14.98 15.16 23.64
CA CYS A 879 -15.92 16.20 23.24
C CYS A 879 -16.14 17.28 24.31
N HIS A 880 -15.79 17.03 25.60
CA HIS A 880 -15.86 18.07 26.65
C HIS A 880 -14.89 17.80 27.82
N PRO A 881 -14.18 18.81 28.32
CA PRO A 881 -13.68 18.77 29.68
C PRO A 881 -14.90 18.70 30.62
N VAL A 882 -15.11 17.54 31.26
CA VAL A 882 -16.20 17.39 32.23
C VAL A 882 -15.92 18.35 33.38
N PRO A 883 -16.75 19.37 33.62
CA PRO A 883 -16.62 20.21 34.81
C PRO A 883 -16.83 19.29 36.03
N GLY A 884 -15.84 19.21 36.92
CA GLY A 884 -15.96 18.51 38.20
C GLY A 884 -15.09 17.27 38.42
N ALA A 885 -14.31 16.83 37.43
CA ALA A 885 -13.27 15.86 37.72
C ALA A 885 -11.95 16.60 38.03
N GLU A 886 -11.76 16.99 39.30
CA GLU A 886 -10.59 17.78 39.75
C GLU A 886 -9.22 17.16 39.45
N GLY A 887 -9.16 15.91 39.05
CA GLY A 887 -7.93 15.24 38.66
C GLY A 887 -7.64 15.23 37.14
N VAL A 888 -8.67 15.06 36.29
CA VAL A 888 -8.49 14.92 34.82
C VAL A 888 -8.02 16.21 34.15
N ALA A 889 -8.36 17.35 34.69
CA ALA A 889 -7.88 18.66 34.22
C ALA A 889 -6.34 18.79 34.23
N ARG A 890 -5.63 17.92 34.96
CA ARG A 890 -4.16 17.89 35.02
C ARG A 890 -3.53 16.94 34.00
N ALA A 891 -4.33 16.16 33.24
CA ALA A 891 -3.79 15.26 32.24
C ALA A 891 -3.10 16.03 31.10
N ARG A 892 -1.89 15.64 30.76
CA ARG A 892 -1.09 16.19 29.65
C ARG A 892 -1.22 15.35 28.38
N SER A 893 -1.71 14.13 28.53
CA SER A 893 -1.96 13.23 27.40
C SER A 893 -3.31 12.51 27.54
N ALA A 894 -3.84 12.05 26.40
CA ALA A 894 -5.08 11.27 26.38
C ALA A 894 -4.92 9.94 27.11
N SER A 895 -3.74 9.32 27.07
CA SER A 895 -3.44 8.08 27.79
C SER A 895 -3.47 8.27 29.31
N GLU A 896 -2.95 9.40 29.80
CA GLU A 896 -3.04 9.79 31.21
C GLU A 896 -4.49 9.99 31.64
N ALA A 897 -5.25 10.80 30.90
CA ALA A 897 -6.66 11.06 31.20
C ALA A 897 -7.49 9.77 31.25
N PHE A 898 -7.22 8.87 30.33
CA PHE A 898 -7.90 7.58 30.23
C PHE A 898 -7.56 6.65 31.41
N LEU A 899 -6.29 6.40 31.67
CA LEU A 899 -5.88 5.52 32.78
C LEU A 899 -6.37 6.10 34.12
N PHE A 900 -6.30 7.41 34.31
CA PHE A 900 -6.81 8.06 35.52
C PHE A 900 -8.32 7.80 35.73
N LYS A 901 -9.13 8.00 34.71
CA LYS A 901 -10.57 7.72 34.82
C LYS A 901 -10.86 6.24 35.06
N ARG A 902 -10.04 5.37 34.48
CA ARG A 902 -10.20 3.94 34.71
C ARG A 902 -9.85 3.56 36.16
N LEU A 903 -8.78 4.10 36.70
CA LEU A 903 -8.45 3.95 38.12
C LEU A 903 -9.55 4.52 39.05
N GLU A 904 -10.13 5.68 38.69
CA GLU A 904 -11.24 6.27 39.45
C GLU A 904 -12.55 5.46 39.33
N SER A 905 -12.71 4.64 38.31
CA SER A 905 -13.90 3.78 38.14
C SER A 905 -13.87 2.48 38.95
N LEU A 906 -12.69 2.05 39.42
CA LEU A 906 -12.53 0.82 40.19
C LEU A 906 -12.62 1.12 41.70
N PRO A 907 -13.36 0.31 42.50
CA PRO A 907 -13.49 0.52 43.95
C PRO A 907 -12.14 0.52 44.67
N GLU A 908 -11.19 -0.30 44.23
CA GLU A 908 -9.86 -0.52 44.86
C GLU A 908 -8.88 0.63 44.64
N THR A 909 -9.11 1.45 43.61
CA THR A 909 -8.18 2.52 43.21
C THR A 909 -8.81 3.90 43.26
N ARG A 910 -10.13 3.99 43.47
CA ARG A 910 -10.86 5.27 43.47
C ARG A 910 -10.34 6.23 44.52
N GLY A 911 -10.01 7.47 44.13
CA GLY A 911 -9.52 8.57 45.00
C GLY A 911 -8.10 8.36 45.52
N ARG A 912 -7.42 7.29 45.14
CA ARG A 912 -6.06 6.95 45.66
C ARG A 912 -4.93 7.54 44.81
N PHE A 913 -5.19 7.92 43.57
CA PHE A 913 -4.17 8.43 42.66
C PHE A 913 -4.32 9.92 42.41
N ARG A 914 -3.19 10.64 42.42
CA ARG A 914 -3.09 12.04 41.96
C ARG A 914 -2.35 12.05 40.62
N LEU A 915 -2.89 12.79 39.66
CA LEU A 915 -2.36 12.92 38.30
C LEU A 915 -1.38 14.12 38.23
N ASN A 916 -0.25 13.93 37.55
CA ASN A 916 0.82 14.90 37.38
C ASN A 916 1.19 15.57 38.71
N ALA A 917 1.51 14.76 39.70
CA ALA A 917 1.76 15.17 41.08
C ALA A 917 3.25 15.47 41.32
N GLY A 918 3.53 16.66 41.87
CA GLY A 918 4.86 17.05 42.32
C GLY A 918 5.27 16.29 43.59
N LEU A 919 6.50 15.78 43.60
CA LEU A 919 7.16 15.15 44.73
C LEU A 919 8.27 16.06 45.27
N ALA A 920 8.42 16.13 46.60
CA ALA A 920 9.47 16.94 47.24
C ALA A 920 10.86 16.31 47.11
N ILE A 921 11.17 15.72 45.94
CA ILE A 921 12.46 15.13 45.61
C ILE A 921 13.15 16.05 44.60
N PRO A 922 14.36 16.56 44.90
CA PRO A 922 15.10 17.38 43.94
C PRO A 922 15.43 16.59 42.67
N PHE A 923 15.09 17.16 41.53
CA PHE A 923 15.37 16.54 40.22
C PHE A 923 15.69 17.63 39.19
N ASP A 924 16.81 17.49 38.49
CA ASP A 924 17.40 18.45 37.56
C ASP A 924 17.57 19.90 38.13
N GLN A 925 18.07 20.81 37.28
CA GLN A 925 18.40 22.19 37.74
C GLN A 925 17.16 23.09 38.01
N GLN A 926 15.97 22.60 37.88
CA GLN A 926 14.73 23.39 37.85
C GLN A 926 13.64 23.01 38.86
N GLY A 927 13.88 22.18 39.86
CA GLY A 927 12.87 22.05 40.89
C GLY A 927 12.56 20.65 41.40
N THR A 928 11.27 20.37 41.65
CA THR A 928 10.77 19.14 42.24
C THR A 928 10.40 18.10 41.16
N MET A 929 10.63 16.82 41.48
CA MET A 929 10.23 15.70 40.62
C MET A 929 8.71 15.65 40.45
N GLU A 930 8.23 15.31 39.28
CA GLU A 930 6.82 15.10 38.98
C GLU A 930 6.55 13.67 38.54
N ALA A 931 5.44 13.06 39.01
CA ALA A 931 5.00 11.71 38.66
C ALA A 931 3.69 11.79 37.89
N ASP A 932 3.55 10.99 36.81
CA ASP A 932 2.33 10.97 36.02
C ASP A 932 1.13 10.53 36.89
N PHE A 933 1.29 9.47 37.69
CA PHE A 933 0.32 9.06 38.69
C PHE A 933 1.02 8.75 40.01
N LEU A 934 0.52 9.33 41.08
CA LEU A 934 1.05 9.14 42.43
C LEU A 934 -0.02 8.61 43.37
N CYS A 935 0.22 7.45 43.99
CA CYS A 935 -0.49 6.97 45.18
C CYS A 935 0.44 7.11 46.40
N GLU A 936 0.23 8.10 47.24
CA GLU A 936 1.10 8.39 48.39
C GLU A 936 1.00 7.32 49.47
N GLU A 937 -0.20 6.79 49.71
CA GLU A 937 -0.44 5.77 50.74
C GLU A 937 0.36 4.50 50.52
N ALA A 938 0.41 4.03 49.26
CA ALA A 938 1.16 2.84 48.87
C ALA A 938 2.60 3.14 48.40
N LYS A 939 3.00 4.41 48.40
CA LYS A 939 4.25 4.88 47.76
C LYS A 939 4.44 4.29 46.37
N LEU A 940 3.39 4.37 45.55
CA LEU A 940 3.38 3.85 44.19
C LEU A 940 3.35 5.01 43.19
N VAL A 941 4.26 4.94 42.22
CA VAL A 941 4.31 5.85 41.07
C VAL A 941 4.05 5.03 39.80
N ILE A 942 3.19 5.55 38.92
CA ILE A 942 2.98 5.00 37.58
C ILE A 942 3.43 6.05 36.58
N GLU A 943 4.26 5.67 35.61
CA GLU A 943 4.76 6.51 34.52
C GLU A 943 4.27 5.96 33.18
N LEU A 944 3.85 6.84 32.27
CA LEU A 944 3.40 6.52 30.92
C LEU A 944 4.37 7.08 29.87
N ASP A 945 5.26 6.26 29.38
CA ASP A 945 6.27 6.64 28.41
C ASP A 945 5.71 6.78 27.00
N GLY A 946 5.84 7.97 26.43
CA GLY A 946 5.57 8.22 25.01
C GLY A 946 6.68 7.64 24.08
N PRO A 947 6.44 7.59 22.76
CA PRO A 947 7.44 7.09 21.80
C PRO A 947 8.77 7.85 21.81
N GLN A 948 8.75 9.12 22.20
CA GLN A 948 9.93 9.97 22.32
C GLN A 948 10.93 9.48 23.38
N HIS A 949 10.47 8.87 24.48
CA HIS A 949 11.32 8.32 25.54
C HIS A 949 12.12 7.10 25.09
N LEU A 950 11.68 6.41 24.02
CA LEU A 950 12.37 5.27 23.42
C LEU A 950 13.32 5.68 22.29
N ALA A 951 13.17 6.88 21.74
CA ALA A 951 13.93 7.34 20.59
C ALA A 951 15.14 8.21 20.94
N ASP A 952 15.18 8.78 22.16
CA ASP A 952 16.22 9.69 22.63
C ASP A 952 17.02 9.07 23.79
N GLU A 953 18.31 8.93 23.61
CA GLU A 953 19.23 8.34 24.60
C GLU A 953 19.36 9.19 25.87
N GLU A 954 19.28 10.52 25.75
CA GLU A 954 19.32 11.40 26.92
C GLU A 954 18.01 11.36 27.71
N ALA A 955 16.86 11.29 27.04
CA ALA A 955 15.57 11.11 27.68
C ALA A 955 15.55 9.77 28.45
N TRP A 956 16.05 8.70 27.85
CA TRP A 956 16.16 7.40 28.51
C TRP A 956 17.06 7.45 29.76
N ARG A 957 18.24 8.09 29.69
CA ARG A 957 19.14 8.26 30.85
C ARG A 957 18.51 9.09 31.96
N ARG A 958 17.77 10.14 31.62
CA ARG A 958 17.05 10.97 32.57
C ARG A 958 15.96 10.16 33.29
N ASP A 959 15.19 9.33 32.54
CA ASP A 959 14.15 8.48 33.10
C ASP A 959 14.73 7.42 34.05
N ARG A 960 15.87 6.79 33.71
CA ARG A 960 16.55 5.86 34.63
C ARG A 960 17.06 6.55 35.89
N ARG A 961 17.51 7.79 35.80
CA ARG A 961 17.89 8.59 36.97
C ARG A 961 16.69 8.93 37.85
N LYS A 962 15.57 9.29 37.23
CA LYS A 962 14.29 9.51 37.93
C LYS A 962 13.85 8.26 38.70
N ASP A 963 13.86 7.09 38.03
CA ASP A 963 13.50 5.81 38.64
C ASP A 963 14.39 5.48 39.85
N ALA A 964 15.69 5.65 39.73
CA ALA A 964 16.62 5.40 40.82
C ALA A 964 16.36 6.30 42.04
N LEU A 965 16.10 7.58 41.82
CA LEU A 965 15.79 8.54 42.90
C LEU A 965 14.44 8.22 43.56
N LEU A 966 13.42 7.85 42.81
CA LEU A 966 12.12 7.42 43.36
C LEU A 966 12.28 6.15 44.22
N GLN A 967 13.04 5.15 43.73
CA GLN A 967 13.34 3.93 44.51
C GLN A 967 14.10 4.24 45.80
N GLN A 968 15.13 5.10 45.77
CA GLN A 968 15.85 5.55 46.94
C GLN A 968 14.96 6.22 48.00
N ASN A 969 13.87 6.86 47.57
CA ASN A 969 12.89 7.48 48.45
C ASN A 969 11.73 6.54 48.80
N GLY A 970 11.85 5.23 48.51
CA GLY A 970 10.93 4.18 48.91
C GLY A 970 9.69 4.02 48.01
N TYR A 971 9.65 4.68 46.86
CA TYR A 971 8.57 4.54 45.91
C TYR A 971 8.78 3.30 45.03
N PHE A 972 7.70 2.58 44.80
CA PHE A 972 7.62 1.53 43.79
C PHE A 972 7.19 2.16 42.48
N ILE A 973 7.85 1.81 41.37
CA ILE A 973 7.58 2.42 40.09
C ILE A 973 7.04 1.36 39.15
N LEU A 974 5.90 1.64 38.55
CA LEU A 974 5.37 0.92 37.39
C LEU A 974 5.50 1.84 36.18
N ARG A 975 6.23 1.37 35.15
CA ARG A 975 6.43 2.13 33.94
C ARG A 975 5.83 1.36 32.75
N PHE A 976 4.93 2.01 32.04
CA PHE A 976 4.23 1.44 30.90
C PHE A 976 4.36 2.36 29.69
N LEU A 977 4.29 1.79 28.51
CA LEU A 977 4.19 2.62 27.32
C LEU A 977 2.78 3.26 27.26
N ALA A 978 2.71 4.53 26.87
CA ALA A 978 1.43 5.24 26.69
C ALA A 978 0.49 4.47 25.73
N ALA A 979 1.05 3.74 24.76
CA ALA A 979 0.31 2.85 23.87
C ALA A 979 -0.27 1.60 24.57
N ASP A 980 0.28 1.19 25.71
CA ASP A 980 -0.20 0.01 26.44
C ASP A 980 -1.47 0.32 27.24
N ALA A 981 -1.73 1.58 27.55
CA ALA A 981 -3.04 1.99 28.10
C ALA A 981 -4.21 1.56 27.19
N GLY A 982 -3.95 1.45 25.86
CA GLY A 982 -4.93 0.91 24.92
C GLY A 982 -4.75 -0.56 24.53
N LYS A 983 -3.53 -1.13 24.73
CA LYS A 983 -3.21 -2.48 24.26
C LYS A 983 -3.35 -3.54 25.34
N ARG A 984 -2.98 -3.17 26.58
CA ARG A 984 -2.76 -4.05 27.70
C ARG A 984 -3.32 -3.45 28.97
N LEU A 985 -4.50 -2.84 28.90
CA LEU A 985 -5.10 -2.17 30.03
C LEU A 985 -5.27 -3.12 31.21
N ASP A 986 -5.71 -4.36 30.97
CA ASP A 986 -5.90 -5.34 32.02
C ASP A 986 -4.57 -5.73 32.68
N ASP A 987 -3.48 -5.82 31.92
CA ASP A 987 -2.13 -6.06 32.47
C ASP A 987 -1.67 -4.89 33.35
N ILE A 988 -1.94 -3.65 32.92
CA ILE A 988 -1.66 -2.45 33.72
C ILE A 988 -2.45 -2.46 35.01
N LEU A 989 -3.78 -2.67 34.95
CA LEU A 989 -4.66 -2.67 36.12
C LEU A 989 -4.30 -3.81 37.07
N ASN A 990 -4.05 -5.03 36.56
CA ASN A 990 -3.63 -6.15 37.38
C ASN A 990 -2.29 -5.89 38.09
N SER A 991 -1.32 -5.24 37.40
CA SER A 991 -0.04 -4.86 38.01
C SER A 991 -0.24 -3.81 39.10
N VAL A 992 -1.08 -2.80 38.86
CA VAL A 992 -1.41 -1.77 39.86
C VAL A 992 -2.11 -2.39 41.08
N LEU A 993 -3.11 -3.21 40.88
CA LEU A 993 -3.86 -3.88 41.96
C LEU A 993 -2.96 -4.81 42.76
N ALA A 994 -2.08 -5.57 42.13
CA ALA A 994 -1.12 -6.45 42.80
C ALA A 994 -0.17 -5.67 43.71
N VAL A 995 0.36 -4.53 43.24
CA VAL A 995 1.22 -3.68 44.06
C VAL A 995 0.45 -3.04 45.21
N LEU A 996 -0.75 -2.54 44.96
CA LEU A 996 -1.61 -1.97 46.01
C LEU A 996 -1.93 -3.01 47.10
N THR A 997 -2.26 -4.26 46.73
CA THR A 997 -2.57 -5.35 47.66
C THR A 997 -1.33 -5.69 48.51
N THR A 998 -0.14 -5.70 47.93
CA THR A 998 1.10 -6.02 48.65
C THR A 998 1.61 -4.91 49.55
N ARG A 999 1.31 -3.65 49.22
CA ARG A 999 1.83 -2.47 49.92
C ARG A 999 0.80 -1.77 50.84
N SER A 1000 -0.46 -2.14 50.76
CA SER A 1000 -1.51 -1.66 51.66
C SER A 1000 -1.74 -2.56 52.90
N LEU A 1001 -0.94 -3.60 53.08
CA LEU A 1001 -0.90 -4.37 54.33
C LEU A 1001 -0.02 -3.62 55.35
N PRO A 1002 -0.50 -3.45 56.60
CA PRO A 1002 0.17 -2.64 57.60
C PRO A 1002 1.55 -3.22 58.01
#